data_b98ae663139c2d03421ba97d788f83ca
#
_entry.id   b98ae663139c2d03421ba97d788f83ca
#
_cell.length_a   1.000
_cell.length_b   1.000
_cell.length_c   1.000
_cell.angle_alpha   90.00
_cell.angle_beta   90.00
_cell.angle_gamma   90.00
#
_symmetry.space_group_name_H-M   'P 1'
#
loop_
_entity.id
_entity.type
_entity.pdbx_description
1 polymer ?
#
loop_
_entity_poly.entity_id
_entity_poly.type
_entity_poly.pdbx_seq_one_letter_code
_entity_poly.pdbx_strand_id
1 'polypeptide(L)'
;MKYTLSLLVAFAFSSIYAQIDRSIMPKAATPTPIQLKESAVWTTKNGMVVILSEDHKLPKVSFDLTLGYTPGLEGGKAGLNELTGSLIMSGTQNRSKDQLDKEIDFIGATINASATNVYLSTLTKHLDKGMGLMADITLNASFPESEYTRIVDQFKSGLVSLKSEGQGMANNATAKVNFPNHPYGEVMTFKTLEAITLDDIKGYYKQHFTPQGAYLVIVGDITRAEADAYIEKYFGSWNGNAPAQPQFKDPNKTDGNQVYFVNKPGAVQSVIQVTFPIPMRMGNPDNLKMTVLNDVFGGGGFGTRLMQNLREDKAFTYGCYSGLNILNNVGWISVTGNFRNDVTDSAITEIVNELNRLLADDIKSDELDLTKATKNGSFARSLERPQTIARFAYNIQRYGLPADYYKTYLQQLDAITPADLKTVASKYIKSNNYNIIVVGNEAVLEKIKRFDSDGQVTKLDEFGDVKSDKIASDLTINDLLTKVTLSLTQASSLKAATKTVSKIKSMVQKSTLKSDKIPFPLSSTSYFTTKGIQADKMEFNGMIAQKQYFDGKSGYSFNMQTGKKEMTSEEVAIALMEQGVIPELNWINTVSNYKPEVIGIESENGMPYYVVKIAFGASGEVYHYYDKSTYLKAKTVKVMNQDGESSTTVIEYADYKAVNGVLMPHKTILNVGPMTLNISLDATEVNGAVDLKDFE
;
A
#
# COMPACT_ATOMS: atom_id res chain seq x y z
N MET A 1 15.50 -76.88 -10.42
CA MET A 1 14.92 -75.92 -11.42
C MET A 1 13.38 -75.85 -11.46
N LYS A 2 12.61 -76.92 -11.17
CA LYS A 2 11.12 -76.86 -11.21
C LYS A 2 10.51 -76.03 -10.02
N TYR A 3 11.13 -76.06 -8.87
CA TYR A 3 10.64 -75.35 -7.66
C TYR A 3 11.02 -73.87 -7.61
N THR A 4 12.11 -73.45 -8.26
CA THR A 4 12.52 -72.05 -8.39
C THR A 4 11.63 -71.26 -9.33
N LEU A 5 11.10 -71.90 -10.36
CA LEU A 5 10.18 -71.23 -11.31
C LEU A 5 8.79 -71.03 -10.67
N SER A 6 8.31 -71.98 -9.85
CA SER A 6 7.04 -71.86 -9.13
C SER A 6 7.06 -70.76 -8.04
N LEU A 7 8.20 -70.52 -7.38
CA LEU A 7 8.35 -69.41 -6.44
C LEU A 7 8.37 -68.04 -7.11
N LEU A 8 9.01 -67.91 -8.26
CA LEU A 8 9.04 -66.68 -9.04
C LEU A 8 7.67 -66.32 -9.64
N VAL A 9 6.88 -67.32 -10.05
CA VAL A 9 5.50 -67.07 -10.54
C VAL A 9 4.58 -66.69 -9.37
N ALA A 10 4.72 -67.29 -8.17
CA ALA A 10 3.94 -66.91 -7.00
C ALA A 10 4.27 -65.50 -6.51
N PHE A 11 5.55 -65.05 -6.62
CA PHE A 11 5.95 -63.65 -6.28
C PHE A 11 5.44 -62.64 -7.32
N ALA A 12 5.34 -63.01 -8.61
CA ALA A 12 4.80 -62.13 -9.66
C ALA A 12 3.26 -61.94 -9.52
N PHE A 13 2.54 -62.94 -9.03
CA PHE A 13 1.09 -62.81 -8.78
C PHE A 13 0.76 -62.03 -7.50
N SER A 14 1.62 -62.05 -6.46
CA SER A 14 1.40 -61.24 -5.25
C SER A 14 1.62 -59.75 -5.48
N SER A 15 2.41 -59.35 -6.49
CA SER A 15 2.63 -57.94 -6.85
C SER A 15 1.43 -57.28 -7.56
N ILE A 16 0.55 -58.06 -8.14
CA ILE A 16 -0.62 -57.54 -8.88
C ILE A 16 -1.74 -57.13 -7.93
N TYR A 17 -1.83 -57.70 -6.74
CA TYR A 17 -2.82 -57.32 -5.73
C TYR A 17 -2.39 -56.20 -4.79
N ALA A 18 -1.15 -55.73 -4.92
CA ALA A 18 -0.61 -54.68 -4.04
C ALA A 18 -0.69 -53.25 -4.66
N GLN A 19 -1.18 -53.11 -5.91
CA GLN A 19 -1.41 -51.78 -6.44
C GLN A 19 -2.70 -51.22 -5.87
N ILE A 20 -2.54 -50.24 -5.00
CA ILE A 20 -3.66 -49.40 -4.55
C ILE A 20 -4.24 -48.73 -5.80
N ASP A 21 -5.50 -48.97 -6.09
CA ASP A 21 -6.22 -48.28 -7.15
C ASP A 21 -6.31 -46.79 -6.78
N ARG A 22 -5.47 -46.00 -7.41
CA ARG A 22 -5.38 -44.56 -7.16
C ARG A 22 -6.54 -43.77 -7.79
N SER A 23 -7.40 -44.42 -8.58
CA SER A 23 -8.63 -43.82 -9.09
C SER A 23 -9.73 -43.77 -8.02
N ILE A 24 -9.62 -44.62 -6.98
CA ILE A 24 -10.53 -44.66 -5.85
C ILE A 24 -9.96 -43.78 -4.74
N MET A 25 -10.59 -42.61 -4.54
CA MET A 25 -10.22 -41.73 -3.43
C MET A 25 -10.51 -42.46 -2.08
N PRO A 26 -9.55 -42.53 -1.14
CA PRO A 26 -9.80 -43.14 0.16
C PRO A 26 -10.99 -42.46 0.85
N LYS A 27 -11.92 -43.24 1.40
CA LYS A 27 -13.00 -42.67 2.19
C LYS A 27 -12.38 -41.98 3.41
N ALA A 28 -12.84 -40.76 3.69
CA ALA A 28 -12.44 -40.06 4.89
C ALA A 28 -12.77 -40.90 6.13
N ALA A 29 -11.80 -41.11 7.01
CA ALA A 29 -12.05 -41.72 8.30
C ALA A 29 -12.92 -40.76 9.13
N THR A 30 -13.70 -41.31 10.06
CA THR A 30 -14.42 -40.51 11.05
C THR A 30 -13.41 -39.61 11.78
N PRO A 31 -13.61 -38.29 11.82
CA PRO A 31 -12.67 -37.41 12.48
C PRO A 31 -12.47 -37.79 13.95
N THR A 32 -11.23 -37.99 14.38
CA THR A 32 -10.92 -38.20 15.77
C THR A 32 -11.32 -36.96 16.56
N PRO A 33 -12.01 -37.07 17.70
CA PRO A 33 -12.34 -35.93 18.54
C PRO A 33 -11.08 -35.15 18.90
N ILE A 34 -11.07 -33.84 18.54
CA ILE A 34 -9.92 -32.98 18.82
C ILE A 34 -9.94 -32.61 20.31
N GLN A 35 -8.88 -32.99 21.02
CA GLN A 35 -8.64 -32.54 22.39
C GLN A 35 -7.83 -31.24 22.33
N LEU A 36 -8.46 -30.11 22.57
CA LEU A 36 -7.78 -28.83 22.69
C LEU A 36 -7.14 -28.74 24.08
N LYS A 37 -5.82 -28.49 24.12
CA LYS A 37 -5.14 -28.12 25.36
C LYS A 37 -5.70 -26.77 25.82
N GLU A 38 -6.16 -26.66 27.06
CA GLU A 38 -6.70 -25.40 27.56
C GLU A 38 -5.56 -24.45 27.93
N SER A 39 -5.70 -23.17 27.56
CA SER A 39 -4.83 -22.09 28.05
C SER A 39 -5.31 -21.64 29.42
N ALA A 40 -4.39 -21.29 30.31
CA ALA A 40 -4.73 -20.63 31.56
C ALA A 40 -5.12 -19.17 31.28
N VAL A 41 -6.21 -18.70 31.90
CA VAL A 41 -6.70 -17.31 31.72
C VAL A 41 -6.91 -16.69 33.10
N TRP A 42 -6.44 -15.46 33.28
CA TRP A 42 -6.64 -14.69 34.51
C TRP A 42 -6.53 -13.18 34.27
N THR A 43 -6.94 -12.38 35.26
CA THR A 43 -6.80 -10.93 35.22
C THR A 43 -5.83 -10.48 36.30
N THR A 44 -4.92 -9.60 35.96
CA THR A 44 -3.96 -8.96 36.88
C THR A 44 -4.64 -7.88 37.72
N LYS A 45 -3.96 -7.42 38.80
CA LYS A 45 -4.48 -6.37 39.67
C LYS A 45 -4.77 -5.05 38.94
N ASN A 46 -3.99 -4.73 37.90
CA ASN A 46 -4.17 -3.52 37.09
C ASN A 46 -5.12 -3.71 35.89
N GLY A 47 -5.83 -4.84 35.81
CA GLY A 47 -6.91 -5.05 34.84
C GLY A 47 -6.50 -5.64 33.50
N MET A 48 -5.25 -6.06 33.31
CA MET A 48 -4.78 -6.76 32.11
C MET A 48 -5.24 -8.23 32.16
N VAL A 49 -5.79 -8.74 31.08
CA VAL A 49 -6.15 -10.16 30.93
C VAL A 49 -4.95 -10.92 30.39
N VAL A 50 -4.52 -11.96 31.10
CA VAL A 50 -3.40 -12.80 30.72
C VAL A 50 -3.90 -14.16 30.24
N ILE A 51 -3.33 -14.64 29.14
CA ILE A 51 -3.63 -15.94 28.53
C ILE A 51 -2.30 -16.68 28.35
N LEU A 52 -2.14 -17.83 29.00
CA LEU A 52 -0.93 -18.64 28.95
C LEU A 52 -1.19 -20.01 28.32
N SER A 53 -0.42 -20.32 27.29
CA SER A 53 -0.30 -21.68 26.73
C SER A 53 1.13 -22.20 26.94
N GLU A 54 1.33 -23.02 27.95
CA GLU A 54 2.64 -23.60 28.27
C GLU A 54 3.03 -24.65 27.21
N ASP A 55 4.26 -24.51 26.68
CA ASP A 55 4.86 -25.48 25.75
C ASP A 55 6.38 -25.55 25.98
N HIS A 56 6.83 -26.63 26.63
CA HIS A 56 8.21 -26.85 27.03
C HIS A 56 9.05 -27.63 25.98
N LYS A 57 8.56 -27.74 24.74
CA LYS A 57 9.30 -28.47 23.68
C LYS A 57 10.56 -27.72 23.22
N LEU A 58 10.55 -26.43 23.26
CA LEU A 58 11.67 -25.55 22.87
C LEU A 58 11.90 -24.52 23.98
N PRO A 59 13.15 -24.16 24.32
CA PRO A 59 13.47 -23.16 25.34
C PRO A 59 13.23 -21.74 24.82
N LYS A 60 11.99 -21.45 24.44
CA LYS A 60 11.57 -20.18 23.81
C LYS A 60 10.21 -19.74 24.34
N VAL A 61 10.07 -18.45 24.60
CA VAL A 61 8.80 -17.85 25.04
C VAL A 61 8.48 -16.66 24.15
N SER A 62 7.19 -16.48 23.85
CA SER A 62 6.66 -15.28 23.18
C SER A 62 5.59 -14.63 24.04
N PHE A 63 5.58 -13.31 24.02
CA PHE A 63 4.60 -12.44 24.66
C PHE A 63 3.99 -11.53 23.59
N ASP A 64 2.68 -11.48 23.55
CA ASP A 64 1.90 -10.68 22.62
C ASP A 64 0.92 -9.82 23.42
N LEU A 65 1.31 -8.56 23.63
CA LEU A 65 0.52 -7.58 24.38
C LEU A 65 -0.33 -6.80 23.37
N THR A 66 -1.63 -7.02 23.41
CA THR A 66 -2.61 -6.28 22.61
C THR A 66 -3.37 -5.30 23.49
N LEU A 67 -3.39 -4.02 23.10
CA LEU A 67 -4.15 -2.98 23.80
C LEU A 67 -5.65 -3.12 23.55
N GLY A 68 -6.44 -2.87 24.57
CA GLY A 68 -7.86 -3.21 24.60
C GLY A 68 -8.82 -2.12 24.12
N TYR A 69 -8.46 -1.28 23.14
CA TYR A 69 -9.32 -0.21 22.68
C TYR A 69 -9.79 -0.38 21.22
N THR A 70 -10.87 0.32 20.89
CA THR A 70 -11.37 0.44 19.51
C THR A 70 -10.85 1.76 18.92
N PRO A 71 -10.30 1.76 17.69
CA PRO A 71 -9.86 2.99 17.04
C PRO A 71 -10.98 4.03 16.97
N GLY A 72 -10.67 5.29 17.31
CA GLY A 72 -11.54 6.45 17.12
C GLY A 72 -11.22 7.15 15.80
N LEU A 73 -12.03 8.16 15.45
CA LEU A 73 -11.72 9.05 14.33
C LEU A 73 -10.51 9.92 14.66
N GLU A 74 -9.55 9.96 13.76
CA GLU A 74 -8.36 10.83 13.83
C GLU A 74 -8.61 12.16 13.11
N GLY A 75 -9.62 12.21 12.24
CA GLY A 75 -10.07 13.40 11.53
C GLY A 75 -8.97 14.01 10.67
N GLY A 76 -8.71 15.30 10.85
CA GLY A 76 -7.66 16.01 10.12
C GLY A 76 -6.24 15.50 10.37
N LYS A 77 -6.05 14.48 11.23
CA LYS A 77 -4.78 13.84 11.60
C LYS A 77 -4.78 12.34 11.29
N ALA A 78 -5.50 11.93 10.25
CA ALA A 78 -5.51 10.53 9.80
C ALA A 78 -4.07 10.04 9.57
N GLY A 79 -3.72 8.91 10.18
CA GLY A 79 -2.37 8.36 10.24
C GLY A 79 -1.65 8.57 11.59
N LEU A 80 -2.29 9.23 12.56
CA LEU A 80 -1.70 9.42 13.89
C LEU A 80 -1.39 8.08 14.59
N ASN A 81 -2.29 7.10 14.46
CA ASN A 81 -2.08 5.75 14.96
C ASN A 81 -0.84 5.10 14.31
N GLU A 82 -0.75 5.13 12.98
CA GLU A 82 0.34 4.49 12.22
C GLU A 82 1.70 5.15 12.54
N LEU A 83 1.73 6.49 12.56
CA LEU A 83 2.93 7.25 12.88
C LEU A 83 3.38 7.03 14.32
N THR A 84 2.44 6.99 15.27
CA THR A 84 2.74 6.65 16.67
C THR A 84 3.33 5.26 16.78
N GLY A 85 2.70 4.27 16.13
CA GLY A 85 3.18 2.89 16.11
C GLY A 85 4.62 2.75 15.59
N SER A 86 4.94 3.47 14.52
CA SER A 86 6.27 3.47 13.92
C SER A 86 7.35 4.11 14.80
N LEU A 87 6.94 4.99 15.74
CA LEU A 87 7.85 5.71 16.63
C LEU A 87 8.06 5.05 17.99
N ILE A 88 7.23 4.08 18.40
CA ILE A 88 7.31 3.46 19.74
C ILE A 88 8.69 2.84 20.00
N MET A 89 9.31 2.24 18.99
CA MET A 89 10.63 1.64 19.10
C MET A 89 11.79 2.60 18.79
N SER A 90 11.53 3.89 18.65
CA SER A 90 12.56 4.89 18.30
C SER A 90 13.41 5.35 19.49
N GLY A 91 13.19 4.77 20.66
CA GLY A 91 13.92 5.04 21.91
C GLY A 91 12.99 5.07 23.12
N THR A 92 13.57 4.95 24.28
CA THR A 92 12.87 5.07 25.56
C THR A 92 13.51 6.16 26.42
N GLN A 93 12.93 6.45 27.57
CA GLN A 93 13.56 7.33 28.56
C GLN A 93 14.89 6.79 29.08
N ASN A 94 15.12 5.48 28.98
CA ASN A 94 16.29 4.79 29.51
C ASN A 94 17.30 4.40 28.43
N ARG A 95 16.91 4.38 27.15
CA ARG A 95 17.72 3.86 26.04
C ARG A 95 17.49 4.66 24.75
N SER A 96 18.58 5.01 24.08
CA SER A 96 18.47 5.47 22.69
C SER A 96 18.04 4.33 21.76
N LYS A 97 17.60 4.66 20.55
CA LYS A 97 17.26 3.65 19.50
C LYS A 97 18.42 2.67 19.29
N ASP A 98 19.64 3.17 19.08
CA ASP A 98 20.83 2.34 18.84
C ASP A 98 21.12 1.39 20.02
N GLN A 99 20.87 1.83 21.26
CA GLN A 99 21.03 0.98 22.43
C GLN A 99 19.97 -0.11 22.49
N LEU A 100 18.71 0.23 22.17
CA LEU A 100 17.63 -0.77 22.08
C LEU A 100 17.95 -1.83 21.03
N ASP A 101 18.29 -1.41 19.82
CA ASP A 101 18.59 -2.32 18.70
C ASP A 101 19.75 -3.26 19.08
N LYS A 102 20.85 -2.73 19.61
CA LYS A 102 22.01 -3.52 20.06
C LYS A 102 21.68 -4.51 21.19
N GLU A 103 20.84 -4.09 22.16
CA GLU A 103 20.46 -4.98 23.27
C GLU A 103 19.51 -6.09 22.83
N ILE A 104 18.58 -5.81 21.88
CA ILE A 104 17.68 -6.79 21.27
C ILE A 104 18.49 -7.80 20.44
N ASP A 105 19.37 -7.32 19.57
CA ASP A 105 20.23 -8.16 18.71
C ASP A 105 21.15 -9.05 19.55
N PHE A 106 21.75 -8.49 20.61
CA PHE A 106 22.67 -9.24 21.46
C PHE A 106 22.05 -10.48 22.11
N ILE A 107 20.77 -10.45 22.46
CA ILE A 107 20.05 -11.60 23.03
C ILE A 107 19.33 -12.44 21.98
N GLY A 108 19.42 -12.06 20.69
CA GLY A 108 18.73 -12.73 19.58
C GLY A 108 17.21 -12.73 19.75
N ALA A 109 16.66 -11.70 20.38
CA ALA A 109 15.21 -11.55 20.54
C ALA A 109 14.59 -10.88 19.32
N THR A 110 13.29 -11.08 19.15
CA THR A 110 12.45 -10.29 18.24
C THR A 110 11.51 -9.44 19.08
N ILE A 111 11.59 -8.12 18.96
CA ILE A 111 10.60 -7.18 19.53
C ILE A 111 10.04 -6.36 18.39
N ASN A 112 8.71 -6.29 18.30
CA ASN A 112 7.99 -5.44 17.37
C ASN A 112 6.93 -4.67 18.15
N ALA A 113 6.70 -3.42 17.78
CA ALA A 113 5.65 -2.61 18.38
C ALA A 113 4.85 -1.87 17.31
N SER A 114 3.59 -1.66 17.61
CA SER A 114 2.65 -0.81 16.86
C SER A 114 1.85 0.02 17.87
N ALA A 115 0.98 0.89 17.42
CA ALA A 115 0.12 1.66 18.31
C ALA A 115 -0.88 0.81 19.11
N THR A 116 -1.07 -0.47 18.74
CA THR A 116 -2.07 -1.37 19.36
C THR A 116 -1.48 -2.66 19.92
N ASN A 117 -0.20 -2.92 19.67
CA ASN A 117 0.41 -4.20 20.00
C ASN A 117 1.90 -4.06 20.29
N VAL A 118 2.41 -4.83 21.24
CA VAL A 118 3.84 -5.03 21.48
C VAL A 118 4.11 -6.53 21.59
N TYR A 119 4.98 -7.01 20.71
CA TYR A 119 5.35 -8.43 20.62
C TYR A 119 6.80 -8.64 21.04
N LEU A 120 7.04 -9.67 21.86
CA LEU A 120 8.38 -10.17 22.22
C LEU A 120 8.47 -11.66 21.93
N SER A 121 9.58 -12.10 21.36
CA SER A 121 9.95 -13.50 21.30
C SER A 121 11.43 -13.66 21.65
N THR A 122 11.74 -14.52 22.63
CA THR A 122 13.11 -14.68 23.12
C THR A 122 13.35 -16.11 23.61
N LEU A 123 14.62 -16.51 23.73
CA LEU A 123 14.99 -17.76 24.42
C LEU A 123 14.74 -17.62 25.93
N THR A 124 14.33 -18.68 26.59
CA THR A 124 14.04 -18.71 28.05
C THR A 124 15.20 -18.17 28.88
N LYS A 125 16.47 -18.52 28.52
CA LYS A 125 17.68 -18.02 29.22
C LYS A 125 17.85 -16.49 29.18
N HIS A 126 17.21 -15.79 28.23
CA HIS A 126 17.24 -14.34 28.07
C HIS A 126 15.94 -13.65 28.43
N LEU A 127 14.99 -14.39 29.05
CA LEU A 127 13.64 -13.93 29.32
C LEU A 127 13.61 -12.66 30.18
N ASP A 128 14.41 -12.60 31.23
CA ASP A 128 14.46 -11.42 32.13
C ASP A 128 14.87 -10.16 31.37
N LYS A 129 15.89 -10.26 30.53
CA LYS A 129 16.36 -9.15 29.68
C LYS A 129 15.32 -8.76 28.63
N GLY A 130 14.72 -9.75 27.95
CA GLY A 130 13.69 -9.53 26.95
C GLY A 130 12.45 -8.83 27.52
N MET A 131 11.96 -9.29 28.67
CA MET A 131 10.83 -8.67 29.38
C MET A 131 11.14 -7.25 29.84
N GLY A 132 12.37 -6.99 30.29
CA GLY A 132 12.81 -5.65 30.64
C GLY A 132 12.80 -4.70 29.44
N LEU A 133 13.23 -5.15 28.27
CA LEU A 133 13.19 -4.37 27.02
C LEU A 133 11.74 -4.14 26.56
N MET A 134 10.91 -5.18 26.56
CA MET A 134 9.49 -5.05 26.20
C MET A 134 8.75 -4.06 27.10
N ALA A 135 8.97 -4.15 28.42
CA ALA A 135 8.36 -3.25 29.37
C ALA A 135 8.85 -1.80 29.18
N ASP A 136 10.15 -1.60 28.95
CA ASP A 136 10.72 -0.27 28.73
C ASP A 136 10.14 0.39 27.46
N ILE A 137 10.03 -0.36 26.36
CA ILE A 137 9.37 0.08 25.12
C ILE A 137 7.89 0.41 25.38
N THR A 138 7.19 -0.43 26.15
CA THR A 138 5.75 -0.26 26.39
C THR A 138 5.44 0.91 27.32
N LEU A 139 6.27 1.13 28.36
CA LEU A 139 5.98 2.06 29.46
C LEU A 139 6.71 3.40 29.35
N ASN A 140 7.83 3.43 28.63
CA ASN A 140 8.79 4.55 28.68
C ASN A 140 9.19 5.04 27.28
N ALA A 141 8.37 4.86 26.24
CA ALA A 141 8.67 5.38 24.90
C ALA A 141 8.95 6.91 24.95
N SER A 142 10.01 7.37 24.29
CA SER A 142 10.49 8.77 24.43
C SER A 142 10.21 9.68 23.24
N PHE A 143 10.00 9.13 22.06
CA PHE A 143 9.69 9.85 20.82
C PHE A 143 10.71 10.98 20.50
N PRO A 144 12.00 10.68 20.20
CA PRO A 144 12.98 11.69 19.87
C PRO A 144 12.60 12.48 18.61
N GLU A 145 12.82 13.80 18.61
CA GLU A 145 12.46 14.69 17.50
C GLU A 145 13.18 14.33 16.20
N SER A 146 14.44 13.88 16.28
CA SER A 146 15.20 13.42 15.11
C SER A 146 14.57 12.19 14.47
N GLU A 147 14.06 11.25 15.27
CA GLU A 147 13.37 10.06 14.76
C GLU A 147 11.99 10.40 14.21
N TYR A 148 11.26 11.33 14.86
CA TYR A 148 10.00 11.85 14.34
C TYR A 148 10.20 12.44 12.94
N THR A 149 11.18 13.33 12.75
CA THR A 149 11.47 13.92 11.43
C THR A 149 11.80 12.84 10.40
N ARG A 150 12.67 11.91 10.75
CA ARG A 150 13.07 10.81 9.87
C ARG A 150 11.89 9.92 9.44
N ILE A 151 11.02 9.56 10.40
CA ILE A 151 9.86 8.70 10.13
C ILE A 151 8.81 9.45 9.30
N VAL A 152 8.54 10.73 9.59
CA VAL A 152 7.65 11.56 8.76
C VAL A 152 8.14 11.62 7.32
N ASP A 153 9.45 11.79 7.08
CA ASP A 153 10.01 11.79 5.72
C ASP A 153 9.86 10.42 5.03
N GLN A 154 9.98 9.32 5.77
CA GLN A 154 9.70 7.99 5.25
C GLN A 154 8.22 7.82 4.84
N PHE A 155 7.29 8.29 5.67
CA PHE A 155 5.86 8.28 5.34
C PHE A 155 5.55 9.15 4.12
N LYS A 156 6.14 10.35 4.02
CA LYS A 156 6.02 11.19 2.81
C LYS A 156 6.49 10.47 1.57
N SER A 157 7.64 9.78 1.63
CA SER A 157 8.15 8.98 0.52
C SER A 157 7.20 7.83 0.16
N GLY A 158 6.59 7.17 1.16
CA GLY A 158 5.56 6.16 0.97
C GLY A 158 4.32 6.71 0.25
N LEU A 159 3.84 7.88 0.66
CA LEU A 159 2.69 8.54 0.00
C LEU A 159 2.99 8.94 -1.45
N VAL A 160 4.23 9.33 -1.76
CA VAL A 160 4.65 9.55 -3.16
C VAL A 160 4.61 8.25 -3.96
N SER A 161 5.14 7.16 -3.39
CA SER A 161 5.18 5.85 -4.06
C SER A 161 3.79 5.28 -4.33
N LEU A 162 2.78 5.67 -3.54
CA LEU A 162 1.39 5.24 -3.72
C LEU A 162 0.86 5.49 -5.14
N LYS A 163 1.30 6.59 -5.79
CA LYS A 163 0.92 6.93 -7.18
C LYS A 163 1.32 5.87 -8.22
N SER A 164 2.28 5.00 -7.88
CA SER A 164 2.70 3.87 -8.71
C SER A 164 2.03 2.54 -8.34
N GLU A 165 1.30 2.48 -7.22
CA GLU A 165 0.76 1.25 -6.63
C GLU A 165 -0.75 1.14 -6.81
N GLY A 166 -1.20 0.53 -7.92
CA GLY A 166 -2.62 0.40 -8.21
C GLY A 166 -3.44 -0.29 -7.12
N GLN A 167 -2.88 -1.29 -6.44
CA GLN A 167 -3.57 -1.96 -5.33
C GLN A 167 -3.71 -1.06 -4.10
N GLY A 168 -2.69 -0.26 -3.78
CA GLY A 168 -2.76 0.73 -2.70
C GLY A 168 -3.85 1.76 -2.94
N MET A 169 -3.93 2.32 -4.16
CA MET A 169 -5.01 3.24 -4.55
C MET A 169 -6.40 2.57 -4.42
N ALA A 170 -6.55 1.31 -4.87
CA ALA A 170 -7.80 0.58 -4.76
C ALA A 170 -8.21 0.35 -3.29
N ASN A 171 -7.25 0.07 -2.41
CA ASN A 171 -7.49 -0.11 -0.98
C ASN A 171 -7.95 1.20 -0.32
N ASN A 172 -7.31 2.32 -0.64
CA ASN A 172 -7.72 3.65 -0.15
C ASN A 172 -9.14 4.00 -0.61
N ALA A 173 -9.42 3.82 -1.91
CA ALA A 173 -10.76 4.02 -2.44
C ALA A 173 -11.78 3.14 -1.73
N THR A 174 -11.46 1.84 -1.52
CA THR A 174 -12.33 0.91 -0.80
C THR A 174 -12.61 1.36 0.63
N ALA A 175 -11.59 1.81 1.36
CA ALA A 175 -11.73 2.32 2.72
C ALA A 175 -12.69 3.51 2.76
N LYS A 176 -12.45 4.53 1.94
CA LYS A 176 -13.30 5.74 1.86
C LYS A 176 -14.74 5.43 1.48
N VAL A 177 -14.95 4.57 0.47
CA VAL A 177 -16.27 4.29 -0.10
C VAL A 177 -17.10 3.40 0.83
N ASN A 178 -16.47 2.37 1.43
CA ASN A 178 -17.18 1.44 2.32
C ASN A 178 -17.43 2.03 3.71
N PHE A 179 -16.56 2.94 4.18
CA PHE A 179 -16.55 3.39 5.57
C PHE A 179 -16.57 4.92 5.72
N PRO A 180 -17.49 5.64 5.08
CA PRO A 180 -17.60 7.08 5.24
C PRO A 180 -17.86 7.46 6.71
N ASN A 181 -17.14 8.44 7.24
CA ASN A 181 -17.22 8.90 8.63
C ASN A 181 -16.97 7.80 9.68
N HIS A 182 -16.07 6.88 9.37
CA HIS A 182 -15.70 5.77 10.22
C HIS A 182 -14.16 5.65 10.28
N PRO A 183 -13.54 5.23 11.39
CA PRO A 183 -12.07 5.10 11.48
C PRO A 183 -11.44 4.24 10.37
N TYR A 184 -12.11 3.20 9.92
CA TYR A 184 -11.63 2.35 8.82
C TYR A 184 -11.74 3.00 7.43
N GLY A 185 -12.37 4.17 7.32
CA GLY A 185 -12.43 4.97 6.10
C GLY A 185 -11.46 6.14 6.09
N GLU A 186 -10.74 6.36 7.18
CA GLU A 186 -9.71 7.38 7.24
C GLU A 186 -8.45 6.91 6.53
N VAL A 187 -7.93 7.75 5.65
CA VAL A 187 -6.74 7.49 4.85
C VAL A 187 -5.74 8.61 5.10
N MET A 188 -4.50 8.23 5.39
CA MET A 188 -3.41 9.18 5.55
C MET A 188 -3.13 9.87 4.21
N THR A 189 -3.00 11.19 4.24
CA THR A 189 -2.63 12.06 3.12
C THR A 189 -1.45 12.94 3.53
N PHE A 190 -0.84 13.64 2.58
CA PHE A 190 0.19 14.64 2.91
C PHE A 190 -0.32 15.67 3.91
N LYS A 191 -1.55 16.16 3.69
CA LYS A 191 -2.19 17.16 4.56
C LYS A 191 -2.41 16.64 5.98
N THR A 192 -2.90 15.43 6.15
CA THR A 192 -3.15 14.85 7.48
C THR A 192 -1.85 14.51 8.18
N LEU A 193 -0.84 14.00 7.46
CA LEU A 193 0.48 13.71 7.99
C LEU A 193 1.19 14.99 8.49
N GLU A 194 1.12 16.08 7.73
CA GLU A 194 1.70 17.38 8.10
C GLU A 194 0.99 18.06 9.30
N ALA A 195 -0.27 17.71 9.54
CA ALA A 195 -1.03 18.19 10.69
C ALA A 195 -0.72 17.45 11.99
N ILE A 196 -0.05 16.30 11.94
CA ILE A 196 0.33 15.52 13.13
C ILE A 196 1.59 16.13 13.75
N THR A 197 1.53 16.44 15.03
CA THR A 197 2.67 16.96 15.78
C THR A 197 3.24 15.90 16.73
N LEU A 198 4.46 16.13 17.21
CA LEU A 198 5.07 15.25 18.21
C LEU A 198 4.26 15.19 19.52
N ASP A 199 3.58 16.28 19.87
CA ASP A 199 2.72 16.33 21.05
C ASP A 199 1.44 15.50 20.86
N ASP A 200 0.91 15.41 19.66
CA ASP A 200 -0.20 14.50 19.34
C ASP A 200 0.19 13.05 19.57
N ILE A 201 1.38 12.66 19.11
CA ILE A 201 1.93 11.31 19.29
C ILE A 201 2.09 10.97 20.77
N LYS A 202 2.69 11.89 21.55
CA LYS A 202 2.82 11.73 23.01
C LYS A 202 1.46 11.64 23.70
N GLY A 203 0.51 12.46 23.27
CA GLY A 203 -0.88 12.44 23.75
C GLY A 203 -1.56 11.12 23.48
N TYR A 204 -1.46 10.63 22.23
CA TYR A 204 -2.01 9.34 21.81
C TYR A 204 -1.42 8.19 22.65
N TYR A 205 -0.09 8.13 22.77
CA TYR A 205 0.59 7.11 23.56
C TYR A 205 0.11 7.12 25.02
N LYS A 206 0.08 8.28 25.66
CA LYS A 206 -0.38 8.43 27.05
C LYS A 206 -1.84 7.98 27.25
N GLN A 207 -2.69 8.22 26.26
CA GLN A 207 -4.11 7.87 26.32
C GLN A 207 -4.37 6.39 26.09
N HIS A 208 -3.61 5.73 25.21
CA HIS A 208 -3.95 4.39 24.71
C HIS A 208 -3.08 3.26 25.30
N PHE A 209 -1.85 3.58 25.77
CA PHE A 209 -0.98 2.56 26.37
C PHE A 209 -1.31 2.41 27.86
N THR A 210 -2.39 1.69 28.13
CA THR A 210 -2.93 1.44 29.47
C THR A 210 -3.20 -0.05 29.68
N PRO A 211 -3.06 -0.57 30.93
CA PRO A 211 -3.23 -2.00 31.22
C PRO A 211 -4.68 -2.43 31.22
N GLN A 212 -5.61 -1.54 31.55
CA GLN A 212 -7.00 -1.91 31.71
C GLN A 212 -7.63 -2.27 30.33
N GLY A 213 -8.11 -3.49 30.22
CA GLY A 213 -8.67 -4.04 28.99
C GLY A 213 -7.61 -4.54 27.99
N ALA A 214 -6.31 -4.44 28.31
CA ALA A 214 -5.25 -5.05 27.51
C ALA A 214 -5.22 -6.58 27.71
N TYR A 215 -4.72 -7.28 26.70
CA TYR A 215 -4.55 -8.72 26.67
C TYR A 215 -3.08 -9.07 26.50
N LEU A 216 -2.53 -9.88 27.38
CA LEU A 216 -1.19 -10.44 27.27
C LEU A 216 -1.27 -11.93 26.98
N VAL A 217 -0.96 -12.32 25.76
CA VAL A 217 -0.92 -13.73 25.34
C VAL A 217 0.51 -14.23 25.46
N ILE A 218 0.73 -15.28 26.24
CA ILE A 218 2.03 -15.89 26.53
C ILE A 218 2.02 -17.32 26.00
N VAL A 219 3.04 -17.65 25.21
CA VAL A 219 3.18 -19.00 24.64
C VAL A 219 4.64 -19.44 24.72
N GLY A 220 4.89 -20.62 25.29
CA GLY A 220 6.21 -21.21 25.27
C GLY A 220 6.65 -21.83 26.62
N ASP A 221 7.97 -21.90 26.78
CA ASP A 221 8.64 -22.54 27.90
C ASP A 221 8.69 -21.63 29.14
N ILE A 222 7.55 -21.51 29.78
CA ILE A 222 7.33 -20.74 31.00
C ILE A 222 6.14 -21.31 31.77
N THR A 223 6.28 -21.43 33.10
CA THR A 223 5.18 -21.81 33.98
C THR A 223 4.30 -20.63 34.36
N ARG A 224 3.09 -20.92 34.84
CA ARG A 224 2.17 -19.89 35.37
C ARG A 224 2.83 -19.07 36.49
N ALA A 225 3.54 -19.67 37.41
CA ALA A 225 4.16 -18.97 38.55
C ALA A 225 5.26 -18.00 38.05
N GLU A 226 6.09 -18.43 37.09
CA GLU A 226 7.11 -17.58 36.49
C GLU A 226 6.48 -16.43 35.70
N ALA A 227 5.42 -16.70 34.91
CA ALA A 227 4.70 -15.68 34.20
C ALA A 227 4.15 -14.59 35.13
N ASP A 228 3.51 -15.00 36.25
CA ASP A 228 3.02 -14.04 37.26
C ASP A 228 4.15 -13.20 37.87
N ALA A 229 5.30 -13.82 38.16
CA ALA A 229 6.46 -13.12 38.72
C ALA A 229 7.03 -12.09 37.74
N TYR A 230 7.17 -12.43 36.46
CA TYR A 230 7.63 -11.49 35.42
C TYR A 230 6.62 -10.37 35.16
N ILE A 231 5.33 -10.68 35.12
CA ILE A 231 4.27 -9.68 34.95
C ILE A 231 4.28 -8.69 36.14
N GLU A 232 4.31 -9.17 37.37
CA GLU A 232 4.35 -8.30 38.54
C GLU A 232 5.62 -7.45 38.56
N LYS A 233 6.79 -8.02 38.22
CA LYS A 233 8.08 -7.33 38.17
C LYS A 233 8.10 -6.17 37.16
N TYR A 234 7.59 -6.41 35.95
CA TYR A 234 7.77 -5.50 34.83
C TYR A 234 6.53 -4.65 34.49
N PHE A 235 5.34 -5.15 34.78
CA PHE A 235 4.07 -4.47 34.47
C PHE A 235 3.19 -4.21 35.70
N GLY A 236 3.61 -4.61 36.91
CA GLY A 236 2.82 -4.44 38.13
C GLY A 236 2.57 -2.96 38.49
N SER A 237 3.49 -2.07 38.15
CA SER A 237 3.35 -0.62 38.36
C SER A 237 2.63 0.09 37.20
N TRP A 238 2.32 -0.62 36.09
CA TRP A 238 1.64 -0.03 34.97
C TRP A 238 0.20 0.33 35.33
N ASN A 239 -0.16 1.60 35.15
CA ASN A 239 -1.44 2.16 35.56
C ASN A 239 -2.11 2.88 34.39
N GLY A 240 -3.40 3.02 34.44
CA GLY A 240 -4.20 3.75 33.47
C GLY A 240 -5.55 3.07 33.25
N ASN A 241 -6.55 3.86 32.95
CA ASN A 241 -7.90 3.39 32.63
C ASN A 241 -8.00 3.09 31.13
N ALA A 242 -8.82 2.11 30.75
CA ALA A 242 -9.14 1.87 29.36
C ALA A 242 -9.69 3.15 28.70
N PRO A 243 -9.23 3.51 27.50
CA PRO A 243 -9.78 4.64 26.77
C PRO A 243 -11.26 4.39 26.42
N ALA A 244 -12.00 5.48 26.24
CA ALA A 244 -13.40 5.41 25.82
C ALA A 244 -13.52 4.59 24.53
N GLN A 245 -14.55 3.74 24.46
CA GLN A 245 -14.84 2.93 23.28
C GLN A 245 -15.84 3.70 22.41
N PRO A 246 -15.42 4.33 21.31
CA PRO A 246 -16.31 5.07 20.44
C PRO A 246 -17.29 4.11 19.74
N GLN A 247 -18.52 4.58 19.55
CA GLN A 247 -19.57 3.86 18.84
C GLN A 247 -19.77 4.52 17.48
N PHE A 248 -19.77 3.73 16.43
CA PHE A 248 -20.02 4.16 15.07
C PHE A 248 -21.28 3.47 14.54
N LYS A 249 -21.99 4.14 13.63
CA LYS A 249 -23.08 3.51 12.89
C LYS A 249 -22.48 2.43 11.98
N ASP A 250 -23.22 1.33 11.80
CA ASP A 250 -22.84 0.33 10.82
C ASP A 250 -22.77 0.97 9.43
N PRO A 251 -21.68 0.73 8.68
CA PRO A 251 -21.59 1.18 7.31
C PRO A 251 -22.75 0.61 6.50
N ASN A 252 -23.41 1.45 5.74
CA ASN A 252 -24.52 1.04 4.89
C ASN A 252 -24.28 1.55 3.48
N LYS A 253 -24.37 0.65 2.53
CA LYS A 253 -24.30 0.99 1.12
C LYS A 253 -25.67 1.45 0.63
N THR A 254 -25.70 2.52 -0.17
CA THR A 254 -26.88 2.95 -0.92
C THR A 254 -27.27 1.90 -1.96
N ASP A 255 -28.55 1.88 -2.36
CA ASP A 255 -29.02 0.92 -3.35
C ASP A 255 -28.42 1.18 -4.73
N GLY A 256 -28.18 0.12 -5.47
CA GLY A 256 -27.60 0.12 -6.81
C GLY A 256 -26.07 0.03 -6.84
N ASN A 257 -25.52 -0.38 -7.97
CA ASN A 257 -24.09 -0.37 -8.20
C ASN A 257 -23.58 1.06 -8.32
N GLN A 258 -22.40 1.32 -7.75
CA GLN A 258 -21.68 2.57 -7.91
C GLN A 258 -20.28 2.28 -8.40
N VAL A 259 -19.84 3.00 -9.43
CA VAL A 259 -18.53 2.83 -10.05
C VAL A 259 -17.62 3.99 -9.67
N TYR A 260 -16.45 3.64 -9.16
CA TYR A 260 -15.39 4.56 -8.77
C TYR A 260 -14.16 4.30 -9.61
N PHE A 261 -13.56 5.35 -10.11
CA PHE A 261 -12.39 5.25 -10.98
C PHE A 261 -11.23 6.08 -10.47
N VAL A 262 -10.07 5.44 -10.32
CA VAL A 262 -8.79 6.12 -10.04
C VAL A 262 -7.94 6.02 -11.30
N ASN A 263 -7.57 7.15 -11.88
CA ASN A 263 -6.70 7.16 -13.05
C ASN A 263 -5.26 6.84 -12.66
N LYS A 264 -4.71 5.79 -13.28
CA LYS A 264 -3.28 5.42 -13.20
C LYS A 264 -2.71 5.47 -14.61
N PRO A 265 -2.13 6.62 -15.03
CA PRO A 265 -1.54 6.76 -16.36
C PRO A 265 -0.50 5.68 -16.62
N GLY A 266 -0.48 5.16 -17.86
CA GLY A 266 0.45 4.11 -18.24
C GLY A 266 0.17 2.71 -17.70
N ALA A 267 -0.91 2.51 -16.94
CA ALA A 267 -1.26 1.17 -16.47
C ALA A 267 -1.64 0.26 -17.65
N VAL A 268 -0.98 -0.89 -17.76
CA VAL A 268 -1.29 -1.95 -18.75
C VAL A 268 -2.36 -2.92 -18.23
N GLN A 269 -2.63 -2.89 -16.93
CA GLN A 269 -3.66 -3.65 -16.26
C GLN A 269 -4.52 -2.74 -15.40
N SER A 270 -5.80 -3.08 -15.28
CA SER A 270 -6.71 -2.49 -14.31
C SER A 270 -6.74 -3.35 -13.04
N VAL A 271 -6.60 -2.71 -11.87
CA VAL A 271 -6.98 -3.32 -10.60
C VAL A 271 -8.48 -3.15 -10.46
N ILE A 272 -9.21 -4.25 -10.36
CA ILE A 272 -10.66 -4.24 -10.12
C ILE A 272 -10.90 -4.71 -8.69
N GLN A 273 -11.72 -3.97 -7.95
CA GLN A 273 -12.19 -4.35 -6.63
C GLN A 273 -13.70 -4.12 -6.54
N VAL A 274 -14.46 -5.23 -6.45
CA VAL A 274 -15.90 -5.20 -6.20
C VAL A 274 -16.12 -5.46 -4.71
N THR A 275 -16.71 -4.51 -4.00
CA THR A 275 -16.77 -4.55 -2.54
C THR A 275 -18.07 -3.96 -2.00
N PHE A 276 -18.46 -4.36 -0.81
CA PHE A 276 -19.60 -3.79 -0.08
C PHE A 276 -19.51 -4.13 1.41
N PRO A 277 -19.93 -3.21 2.30
CA PRO A 277 -20.04 -3.49 3.72
C PRO A 277 -21.18 -4.47 4.00
N ILE A 278 -21.03 -5.27 5.05
CA ILE A 278 -22.05 -6.17 5.56
C ILE A 278 -22.23 -5.98 7.07
N PRO A 279 -23.43 -6.11 7.63
CA PRO A 279 -23.70 -5.98 9.07
C PRO A 279 -23.23 -7.24 9.82
N MET A 280 -21.95 -7.52 9.78
CA MET A 280 -21.33 -8.69 10.39
C MET A 280 -20.14 -8.29 11.26
N ARG A 281 -20.04 -8.89 12.43
CA ARG A 281 -18.98 -8.66 13.42
C ARG A 281 -18.46 -9.98 13.92
N MET A 282 -17.29 -9.97 14.53
CA MET A 282 -16.78 -11.16 15.21
C MET A 282 -17.80 -11.64 16.26
N GLY A 283 -18.03 -12.96 16.34
CA GLY A 283 -19.05 -13.56 17.20
C GLY A 283 -20.45 -13.68 16.59
N ASN A 284 -20.69 -13.13 15.39
CA ASN A 284 -21.97 -13.35 14.69
C ASN A 284 -22.16 -14.87 14.41
N PRO A 285 -23.35 -15.44 14.69
CA PRO A 285 -23.62 -16.87 14.46
C PRO A 285 -23.42 -17.33 13.01
N ASP A 286 -23.55 -16.42 12.05
CA ASP A 286 -23.40 -16.73 10.63
C ASP A 286 -21.94 -16.65 10.14
N ASN A 287 -20.98 -16.28 11.01
CA ASN A 287 -19.57 -16.10 10.61
C ASN A 287 -19.00 -17.34 9.93
N LEU A 288 -19.20 -18.52 10.51
CA LEU A 288 -18.68 -19.77 9.96
C LEU A 288 -19.30 -20.08 8.59
N LYS A 289 -20.62 -19.92 8.46
CA LYS A 289 -21.34 -20.15 7.20
C LYS A 289 -20.90 -19.18 6.12
N MET A 290 -20.75 -17.89 6.44
CA MET A 290 -20.24 -16.88 5.51
C MET A 290 -18.77 -17.13 5.13
N THR A 291 -17.95 -17.63 6.05
CA THR A 291 -16.57 -18.01 5.75
C THR A 291 -16.52 -19.18 4.77
N VAL A 292 -17.38 -20.21 4.96
CA VAL A 292 -17.49 -21.34 4.03
C VAL A 292 -18.02 -20.87 2.66
N LEU A 293 -19.02 -20.00 2.63
CA LEU A 293 -19.52 -19.42 1.38
C LEU A 293 -18.43 -18.65 0.63
N ASN A 294 -17.67 -17.83 1.33
CA ASN A 294 -16.55 -17.09 0.72
C ASN A 294 -15.47 -18.01 0.17
N ASP A 295 -15.18 -19.13 0.86
CA ASP A 295 -14.18 -20.09 0.39
C ASP A 295 -14.63 -20.84 -0.87
N VAL A 296 -15.91 -21.14 -1.02
CA VAL A 296 -16.47 -21.68 -2.28
C VAL A 296 -16.38 -20.63 -3.39
N PHE A 297 -16.66 -19.39 -3.06
CA PHE A 297 -16.73 -18.29 -4.03
C PHE A 297 -15.37 -17.90 -4.60
N GLY A 298 -14.41 -17.51 -3.74
CA GLY A 298 -13.12 -17.00 -4.18
C GLY A 298 -12.02 -17.03 -3.13
N GLY A 299 -12.31 -17.42 -1.86
CA GLY A 299 -11.35 -17.46 -0.76
C GLY A 299 -10.57 -18.76 -0.64
N GLY A 300 -11.05 -19.84 -1.24
CA GLY A 300 -10.53 -21.21 -1.06
C GLY A 300 -9.39 -21.62 -2.00
N GLY A 301 -8.84 -20.73 -2.80
CA GLY A 301 -7.74 -21.01 -3.73
C GLY A 301 -8.20 -21.34 -5.17
N PHE A 302 -7.47 -22.22 -5.87
CA PHE A 302 -7.66 -22.45 -7.32
C PHE A 302 -8.99 -23.13 -7.71
N GLY A 303 -9.60 -23.88 -6.82
CA GLY A 303 -10.87 -24.58 -7.09
C GLY A 303 -12.12 -23.72 -6.93
N THR A 304 -11.99 -22.44 -6.63
CA THR A 304 -13.11 -21.52 -6.37
C THR A 304 -13.82 -21.08 -7.67
N ARG A 305 -15.08 -20.63 -7.56
CA ARG A 305 -15.86 -20.17 -8.72
C ARG A 305 -15.18 -19.04 -9.45
N LEU A 306 -14.65 -18.03 -8.75
CA LEU A 306 -13.94 -16.90 -9.36
C LEU A 306 -12.69 -17.35 -10.13
N MET A 307 -11.91 -18.27 -9.56
CA MET A 307 -10.69 -18.77 -10.22
C MET A 307 -11.03 -19.61 -11.45
N GLN A 308 -12.02 -20.49 -11.36
CA GLN A 308 -12.45 -21.32 -12.49
C GLN A 308 -12.96 -20.44 -13.64
N ASN A 309 -13.81 -19.46 -13.38
CA ASN A 309 -14.36 -18.58 -14.41
C ASN A 309 -13.28 -17.65 -15.00
N LEU A 310 -12.67 -16.80 -14.16
CA LEU A 310 -11.86 -15.66 -14.64
C LEU A 310 -10.44 -16.04 -15.05
N ARG A 311 -9.88 -17.09 -14.43
CA ARG A 311 -8.53 -17.57 -14.75
C ARG A 311 -8.53 -18.74 -15.70
N GLU A 312 -9.22 -19.86 -15.35
CA GLU A 312 -9.13 -21.10 -16.12
C GLU A 312 -9.95 -21.01 -17.42
N ASP A 313 -11.21 -20.56 -17.36
CA ASP A 313 -12.09 -20.54 -18.53
C ASP A 313 -11.84 -19.32 -19.44
N LYS A 314 -11.68 -18.13 -18.85
CA LYS A 314 -11.61 -16.87 -19.61
C LYS A 314 -10.18 -16.36 -19.82
N ALA A 315 -9.21 -16.80 -19.02
CA ALA A 315 -7.82 -16.33 -19.04
C ALA A 315 -7.70 -14.79 -18.97
N PHE A 316 -8.57 -14.14 -18.20
CA PHE A 316 -8.57 -12.68 -18.03
C PHE A 316 -7.52 -12.21 -17.06
N THR A 317 -7.14 -13.07 -16.10
CA THR A 317 -6.23 -12.74 -15.00
C THR A 317 -5.42 -13.97 -14.57
N TYR A 318 -4.31 -13.74 -13.87
CA TYR A 318 -3.59 -14.78 -13.12
C TYR A 318 -4.29 -15.18 -11.82
N GLY A 319 -5.21 -14.36 -11.32
CA GLY A 319 -5.99 -14.66 -10.13
C GLY A 319 -7.03 -13.60 -9.80
N CYS A 320 -8.22 -14.08 -9.39
CA CYS A 320 -9.29 -13.29 -8.84
C CYS A 320 -9.76 -13.95 -7.55
N TYR A 321 -9.74 -13.21 -6.45
CA TYR A 321 -9.99 -13.75 -5.12
C TYR A 321 -11.07 -12.96 -4.41
N SER A 322 -11.82 -13.62 -3.53
CA SER A 322 -12.71 -12.95 -2.61
C SER A 322 -12.18 -13.00 -1.17
N GLY A 323 -12.44 -11.92 -0.44
CA GLY A 323 -12.13 -11.79 0.98
C GLY A 323 -13.39 -11.47 1.78
N LEU A 324 -13.63 -12.23 2.84
CA LEU A 324 -14.58 -11.90 3.89
C LEU A 324 -13.81 -11.30 5.07
N ASN A 325 -13.95 -10.00 5.25
CA ASN A 325 -13.27 -9.27 6.31
C ASN A 325 -14.24 -9.00 7.45
N ILE A 326 -13.92 -9.50 8.63
CA ILE A 326 -14.74 -9.34 9.82
C ILE A 326 -13.88 -8.81 10.94
N LEU A 327 -14.19 -7.61 11.40
CA LEU A 327 -13.55 -6.95 12.52
C LEU A 327 -14.53 -6.82 13.71
N ASN A 328 -14.08 -6.19 14.78
CA ASN A 328 -14.91 -6.02 16.00
C ASN A 328 -16.22 -5.29 15.72
N ASN A 329 -16.18 -4.29 14.85
CA ASN A 329 -17.28 -3.34 14.67
C ASN A 329 -17.88 -3.37 13.27
N VAL A 330 -17.18 -3.93 12.28
CA VAL A 330 -17.60 -3.90 10.87
C VAL A 330 -17.25 -5.19 10.16
N GLY A 331 -17.97 -5.47 9.08
CA GLY A 331 -17.65 -6.51 8.12
C GLY A 331 -17.80 -6.00 6.69
N TRP A 332 -17.05 -6.56 5.76
CA TRP A 332 -17.21 -6.30 4.32
C TRP A 332 -16.74 -7.48 3.50
N ILE A 333 -17.27 -7.56 2.30
CA ILE A 333 -16.82 -8.50 1.28
C ILE A 333 -16.06 -7.71 0.22
N SER A 334 -14.96 -8.26 -0.28
CA SER A 334 -14.22 -7.72 -1.42
C SER A 334 -13.88 -8.83 -2.41
N VAL A 335 -13.99 -8.55 -3.70
CA VAL A 335 -13.49 -9.38 -4.79
C VAL A 335 -12.42 -8.57 -5.50
N THR A 336 -11.22 -9.08 -5.63
CA THR A 336 -10.10 -8.33 -6.21
C THR A 336 -9.31 -9.15 -7.21
N GLY A 337 -8.79 -8.49 -8.25
CA GLY A 337 -7.87 -9.06 -9.22
C GLY A 337 -7.28 -7.99 -10.14
N ASN A 338 -6.20 -8.38 -10.83
CA ASN A 338 -5.54 -7.56 -11.85
C ASN A 338 -5.89 -8.11 -13.23
N PHE A 339 -6.41 -7.26 -14.10
CA PHE A 339 -6.94 -7.65 -15.41
C PHE A 339 -6.34 -6.80 -16.51
N ARG A 340 -6.10 -7.37 -17.69
CA ARG A 340 -5.69 -6.58 -18.85
C ARG A 340 -6.74 -5.51 -19.17
N ASN A 341 -6.31 -4.35 -19.65
CA ASN A 341 -7.21 -3.22 -19.93
C ASN A 341 -8.28 -3.53 -21.00
N ASP A 342 -7.97 -4.41 -21.95
CA ASP A 342 -8.90 -4.81 -23.01
C ASP A 342 -10.11 -5.61 -22.48
N VAL A 343 -9.96 -6.33 -21.36
CA VAL A 343 -10.98 -7.19 -20.75
C VAL A 343 -11.55 -6.63 -19.45
N THR A 344 -11.24 -5.39 -19.08
CA THR A 344 -11.68 -4.77 -17.81
C THR A 344 -13.19 -4.86 -17.62
N ASP A 345 -13.96 -4.48 -18.60
CA ASP A 345 -15.44 -4.51 -18.54
C ASP A 345 -16.00 -5.94 -18.55
N SER A 346 -15.39 -6.86 -19.32
CA SER A 346 -15.75 -8.26 -19.32
C SER A 346 -15.48 -8.91 -17.96
N ALA A 347 -14.35 -8.58 -17.33
CA ALA A 347 -14.02 -9.07 -16.00
C ALA A 347 -15.02 -8.59 -14.92
N ILE A 348 -15.42 -7.32 -14.95
CA ILE A 348 -16.46 -6.79 -14.06
C ILE A 348 -17.76 -7.54 -14.29
N THR A 349 -18.15 -7.76 -15.55
CA THR A 349 -19.36 -8.53 -15.91
C THR A 349 -19.33 -9.91 -15.27
N GLU A 350 -18.22 -10.64 -15.41
CA GLU A 350 -18.12 -12.00 -14.87
C GLU A 350 -18.09 -12.01 -13.33
N ILE A 351 -17.42 -11.05 -12.67
CA ILE A 351 -17.44 -10.91 -11.20
C ILE A 351 -18.88 -10.69 -10.71
N VAL A 352 -19.60 -9.75 -11.32
CA VAL A 352 -21.01 -9.46 -10.96
C VAL A 352 -21.92 -10.66 -11.24
N ASN A 353 -21.71 -11.37 -12.36
CA ASN A 353 -22.45 -12.58 -12.67
C ASN A 353 -22.24 -13.67 -11.62
N GLU A 354 -20.98 -13.89 -11.18
CA GLU A 354 -20.69 -14.88 -10.14
C GLU A 354 -21.29 -14.48 -8.78
N LEU A 355 -21.29 -13.20 -8.41
CA LEU A 355 -21.98 -12.72 -7.22
C LEU A 355 -23.49 -12.95 -7.31
N ASN A 356 -24.11 -12.69 -8.47
CA ASN A 356 -25.54 -12.93 -8.69
C ASN A 356 -25.86 -14.43 -8.70
N ARG A 357 -24.95 -15.28 -9.21
CA ARG A 357 -25.09 -16.74 -9.16
C ARG A 357 -25.06 -17.30 -7.74
N LEU A 358 -24.33 -16.70 -6.82
CA LEU A 358 -24.42 -17.08 -5.38
C LEU A 358 -25.83 -16.88 -4.82
N LEU A 359 -26.59 -15.93 -5.36
CA LEU A 359 -27.97 -15.65 -4.95
C LEU A 359 -28.99 -16.51 -5.71
N ALA A 360 -28.73 -16.83 -6.97
CA ALA A 360 -29.67 -17.55 -7.85
C ALA A 360 -29.50 -19.07 -7.71
N ASP A 361 -28.27 -19.57 -7.79
CA ASP A 361 -27.94 -20.98 -7.87
C ASP A 361 -27.71 -21.58 -6.47
N ASP A 362 -28.01 -22.87 -6.33
CA ASP A 362 -27.59 -23.62 -5.15
C ASP A 362 -26.09 -23.93 -5.21
N ILE A 363 -25.44 -23.96 -4.06
CA ILE A 363 -24.07 -24.44 -3.95
C ILE A 363 -24.10 -25.96 -4.17
N LYS A 364 -23.25 -26.45 -5.07
CA LYS A 364 -23.16 -27.87 -5.36
C LYS A 364 -22.54 -28.61 -4.17
N SER A 365 -22.98 -29.87 -3.96
CA SER A 365 -22.47 -30.68 -2.84
C SER A 365 -20.97 -30.92 -2.95
N ASP A 366 -20.42 -31.11 -4.15
CA ASP A 366 -18.99 -31.34 -4.37
C ASP A 366 -18.14 -30.09 -4.05
N GLU A 367 -18.62 -28.89 -4.37
CA GLU A 367 -17.97 -27.62 -3.98
C GLU A 367 -17.91 -27.46 -2.45
N LEU A 368 -19.02 -27.78 -1.78
CA LEU A 368 -19.12 -27.70 -0.31
C LEU A 368 -18.25 -28.77 0.35
N ASP A 369 -18.28 -30.00 -0.12
CA ASP A 369 -17.51 -31.13 0.43
C ASP A 369 -16.00 -30.89 0.31
N LEU A 370 -15.54 -30.38 -0.85
CA LEU A 370 -14.14 -29.97 -1.04
C LEU A 370 -13.73 -28.90 -0.05
N THR A 371 -14.59 -27.87 0.12
CA THR A 371 -14.32 -26.75 1.05
C THR A 371 -14.27 -27.23 2.49
N LYS A 372 -15.21 -28.09 2.92
CA LYS A 372 -15.21 -28.70 4.25
C LYS A 372 -13.95 -29.52 4.49
N ALA A 373 -13.57 -30.39 3.54
CA ALA A 373 -12.35 -31.21 3.65
C ALA A 373 -11.10 -30.35 3.79
N THR A 374 -10.99 -29.27 3.00
CA THR A 374 -9.85 -28.33 3.06
C THR A 374 -9.80 -27.60 4.41
N LYS A 375 -10.94 -27.13 4.91
CA LYS A 375 -11.03 -26.46 6.21
C LYS A 375 -10.74 -27.39 7.38
N ASN A 376 -11.26 -28.62 7.35
CA ASN A 376 -10.96 -29.64 8.34
C ASN A 376 -9.46 -29.92 8.44
N GLY A 377 -8.81 -30.15 7.30
CA GLY A 377 -7.37 -30.35 7.23
C GLY A 377 -6.55 -29.15 7.70
N SER A 378 -6.97 -27.95 7.34
CA SER A 378 -6.30 -26.70 7.73
C SER A 378 -6.47 -26.42 9.23
N PHE A 379 -7.66 -26.65 9.77
CA PHE A 379 -7.91 -26.52 11.20
C PHE A 379 -7.06 -27.51 12.00
N ALA A 380 -7.08 -28.80 11.64
CA ALA A 380 -6.27 -29.82 12.31
C ALA A 380 -4.78 -29.46 12.33
N ARG A 381 -4.21 -29.08 11.17
CA ARG A 381 -2.79 -28.65 11.10
C ARG A 381 -2.51 -27.41 11.95
N SER A 382 -3.47 -26.48 12.06
CA SER A 382 -3.29 -25.26 12.85
C SER A 382 -3.10 -25.54 14.33
N LEU A 383 -3.68 -26.62 14.85
CA LEU A 383 -3.61 -27.03 16.27
C LEU A 383 -2.23 -27.54 16.71
N GLU A 384 -1.35 -27.86 15.77
CA GLU A 384 0.04 -28.19 16.05
C GLU A 384 0.82 -27.01 16.64
N ARG A 385 0.32 -25.81 16.45
CA ARG A 385 0.94 -24.56 16.91
C ARG A 385 0.32 -24.10 18.23
N PRO A 386 1.07 -24.03 19.34
CA PRO A 386 0.57 -23.53 20.62
C PRO A 386 -0.01 -22.11 20.53
N GLN A 387 0.52 -21.27 19.60
CA GLN A 387 0.01 -19.93 19.32
C GLN A 387 -1.45 -19.95 18.83
N THR A 388 -1.86 -20.98 18.09
CA THR A 388 -3.26 -21.13 17.65
C THR A 388 -4.19 -21.36 18.85
N ILE A 389 -3.77 -22.19 19.80
CA ILE A 389 -4.56 -22.47 21.01
C ILE A 389 -4.70 -21.21 21.87
N ALA A 390 -3.59 -20.49 22.08
CA ALA A 390 -3.59 -19.23 22.81
C ALA A 390 -4.49 -18.17 22.12
N ARG A 391 -4.45 -18.10 20.78
CA ARG A 391 -5.33 -17.21 20.01
C ARG A 391 -6.81 -17.59 20.13
N PHE A 392 -7.13 -18.88 20.22
CA PHE A 392 -8.50 -19.31 20.47
C PHE A 392 -8.99 -18.81 21.85
N ALA A 393 -8.18 -18.96 22.87
CA ALA A 393 -8.50 -18.42 24.19
C ALA A 393 -8.63 -16.89 24.17
N TYR A 394 -7.73 -16.19 23.47
CA TYR A 394 -7.82 -14.75 23.26
C TYR A 394 -9.13 -14.34 22.58
N ASN A 395 -9.50 -15.00 21.48
CA ASN A 395 -10.73 -14.70 20.75
C ASN A 395 -11.98 -14.92 21.62
N ILE A 396 -12.00 -16.00 22.42
CA ILE A 396 -13.09 -16.28 23.35
C ILE A 396 -13.26 -15.10 24.34
N GLN A 397 -12.15 -14.66 24.93
CA GLN A 397 -12.17 -13.55 25.89
C GLN A 397 -12.48 -12.20 25.24
N ARG A 398 -11.84 -11.91 24.12
CA ARG A 398 -11.95 -10.61 23.43
C ARG A 398 -13.31 -10.36 22.82
N TYR A 399 -13.91 -11.42 22.25
CA TYR A 399 -15.17 -11.31 21.51
C TYR A 399 -16.38 -11.91 22.24
N GLY A 400 -16.21 -12.39 23.48
CA GLY A 400 -17.28 -13.00 24.26
C GLY A 400 -17.85 -14.26 23.60
N LEU A 401 -17.01 -15.04 22.92
CA LEU A 401 -17.45 -16.29 22.28
C LEU A 401 -17.78 -17.35 23.32
N PRO A 402 -18.67 -18.32 23.00
CA PRO A 402 -18.89 -19.50 23.86
C PRO A 402 -17.56 -20.20 24.17
N ALA A 403 -17.42 -20.70 25.39
CA ALA A 403 -16.17 -21.37 25.83
C ALA A 403 -15.82 -22.62 25.01
N ASP A 404 -16.81 -23.26 24.40
CA ASP A 404 -16.68 -24.42 23.54
C ASP A 404 -16.66 -24.12 22.04
N TYR A 405 -16.61 -22.84 21.65
CA TYR A 405 -16.68 -22.38 20.24
C TYR A 405 -15.70 -23.14 19.33
N TYR A 406 -14.44 -23.24 19.72
CA TYR A 406 -13.45 -23.95 18.92
C TYR A 406 -13.46 -25.47 19.15
N LYS A 407 -14.00 -25.95 20.27
CA LYS A 407 -14.18 -27.39 20.51
C LYS A 407 -15.25 -28.00 19.60
N THR A 408 -16.28 -27.22 19.28
CA THR A 408 -17.41 -27.62 18.43
C THR A 408 -17.24 -27.20 16.96
N TYR A 409 -16.14 -26.52 16.63
CA TYR A 409 -15.91 -25.94 15.29
C TYR A 409 -16.08 -26.95 14.15
N LEU A 410 -15.43 -28.13 14.23
CA LEU A 410 -15.53 -29.14 13.18
C LEU A 410 -16.94 -29.72 13.08
N GLN A 411 -17.63 -29.94 14.20
CA GLN A 411 -19.01 -30.39 14.20
C GLN A 411 -19.95 -29.38 13.55
N GLN A 412 -19.75 -28.08 13.86
CA GLN A 412 -20.51 -27.00 13.23
C GLN A 412 -20.21 -26.91 11.73
N LEU A 413 -18.95 -27.06 11.33
CA LEU A 413 -18.54 -27.05 9.92
C LEU A 413 -19.18 -28.21 9.14
N ASP A 414 -19.16 -29.42 9.69
CA ASP A 414 -19.73 -30.62 9.04
C ASP A 414 -21.25 -30.52 8.91
N ALA A 415 -21.93 -29.84 9.84
CA ALA A 415 -23.38 -29.65 9.83
C ALA A 415 -23.86 -28.64 8.78
N ILE A 416 -22.98 -27.81 8.18
CA ILE A 416 -23.36 -26.82 7.18
C ILE A 416 -23.89 -27.51 5.91
N THR A 417 -25.05 -27.06 5.44
CA THR A 417 -25.70 -27.56 4.22
C THR A 417 -25.67 -26.50 3.10
N PRO A 418 -25.88 -26.89 1.83
CA PRO A 418 -26.07 -25.93 0.74
C PRO A 418 -27.19 -24.91 1.02
N ALA A 419 -28.28 -25.32 1.68
CA ALA A 419 -29.38 -24.44 2.06
C ALA A 419 -28.96 -23.38 3.10
N ASP A 420 -28.07 -23.73 4.03
CA ASP A 420 -27.49 -22.77 4.97
C ASP A 420 -26.69 -21.69 4.25
N LEU A 421 -25.88 -22.08 3.26
CA LEU A 421 -25.09 -21.15 2.47
C LEU A 421 -25.96 -20.24 1.62
N LYS A 422 -27.02 -20.76 1.04
CA LYS A 422 -28.03 -19.98 0.32
C LYS A 422 -28.71 -18.94 1.24
N THR A 423 -29.04 -19.36 2.45
CA THR A 423 -29.66 -18.48 3.45
C THR A 423 -28.76 -17.31 3.81
N VAL A 424 -27.49 -17.57 4.12
CA VAL A 424 -26.55 -16.48 4.47
C VAL A 424 -26.20 -15.62 3.25
N ALA A 425 -26.07 -16.20 2.04
CA ALA A 425 -25.91 -15.43 0.81
C ALA A 425 -27.04 -14.41 0.67
N SER A 426 -28.30 -14.86 0.73
CA SER A 426 -29.48 -14.00 0.59
C SER A 426 -29.62 -12.96 1.71
N LYS A 427 -29.11 -13.24 2.91
CA LYS A 427 -29.12 -12.32 4.05
C LYS A 427 -28.12 -11.19 3.92
N TYR A 428 -26.92 -11.46 3.41
CA TYR A 428 -25.80 -10.53 3.46
C TYR A 428 -25.39 -9.96 2.10
N ILE A 429 -25.76 -10.59 0.99
CA ILE A 429 -25.44 -10.16 -0.37
C ILE A 429 -26.70 -9.65 -1.04
N LYS A 430 -26.67 -8.44 -1.57
CA LYS A 430 -27.74 -7.87 -2.38
C LYS A 430 -27.33 -7.85 -3.84
N SER A 431 -28.15 -8.37 -4.74
CA SER A 431 -27.88 -8.33 -6.18
C SER A 431 -27.76 -6.88 -6.67
N ASN A 432 -26.75 -6.65 -7.51
CA ASN A 432 -26.51 -5.34 -8.13
C ASN A 432 -26.45 -4.18 -7.12
N ASN A 433 -25.82 -4.42 -5.98
CA ASN A 433 -25.62 -3.42 -4.94
C ASN A 433 -24.16 -3.40 -4.46
N TYR A 434 -23.25 -3.10 -5.37
CA TYR A 434 -21.81 -3.18 -5.15
C TYR A 434 -21.12 -1.84 -5.37
N ASN A 435 -20.04 -1.58 -4.63
CA ASN A 435 -19.05 -0.57 -4.97
C ASN A 435 -18.03 -1.23 -5.91
N ILE A 436 -17.90 -0.73 -7.12
CA ILE A 436 -17.00 -1.23 -8.16
C ILE A 436 -15.87 -0.21 -8.31
N ILE A 437 -14.70 -0.56 -7.80
CA ILE A 437 -13.53 0.31 -7.85
C ILE A 437 -12.61 -0.18 -8.96
N VAL A 438 -12.22 0.72 -9.85
CA VAL A 438 -11.32 0.43 -10.96
C VAL A 438 -10.15 1.42 -10.91
N VAL A 439 -8.95 0.89 -10.74
CA VAL A 439 -7.72 1.67 -10.85
C VAL A 439 -7.03 1.28 -12.14
N GLY A 440 -6.90 2.19 -13.09
CA GLY A 440 -6.37 1.85 -14.41
C GLY A 440 -6.16 3.04 -15.33
N ASN A 441 -5.85 2.73 -16.58
CA ASN A 441 -5.71 3.74 -17.62
C ASN A 441 -7.06 4.37 -17.95
N GLU A 442 -7.09 5.67 -18.24
CA GLU A 442 -8.33 6.41 -18.56
C GLU A 442 -9.09 5.82 -19.77
N ALA A 443 -8.41 5.10 -20.67
CA ALA A 443 -9.04 4.45 -21.81
C ALA A 443 -10.12 3.42 -21.43
N VAL A 444 -10.13 2.89 -20.20
CA VAL A 444 -11.16 1.96 -19.74
C VAL A 444 -12.43 2.65 -19.24
N LEU A 445 -12.39 3.96 -18.99
CA LEU A 445 -13.44 4.71 -18.30
C LEU A 445 -14.81 4.57 -19.00
N GLU A 446 -14.85 4.75 -20.32
CA GLU A 446 -16.12 4.66 -21.07
C GLU A 446 -16.75 3.27 -21.00
N LYS A 447 -15.93 2.21 -20.97
CA LYS A 447 -16.41 0.82 -20.91
C LYS A 447 -17.03 0.46 -19.57
N ILE A 448 -16.57 1.09 -18.47
CA ILE A 448 -17.05 0.76 -17.11
C ILE A 448 -18.29 1.54 -16.69
N LYS A 449 -18.66 2.63 -17.37
CA LYS A 449 -19.86 3.44 -17.08
C LYS A 449 -21.15 2.62 -17.01
N ARG A 450 -21.28 1.62 -17.85
CA ARG A 450 -22.47 0.77 -17.94
C ARG A 450 -22.78 -0.03 -16.65
N PHE A 451 -21.80 -0.15 -15.76
CA PHE A 451 -21.98 -0.86 -14.48
C PHE A 451 -22.49 0.03 -13.37
N ASP A 452 -22.43 1.35 -13.56
CA ASP A 452 -23.01 2.30 -12.62
C ASP A 452 -24.52 2.40 -12.81
N SER A 453 -25.25 2.48 -11.70
CA SER A 453 -26.73 2.49 -11.74
C SER A 453 -27.31 3.76 -12.34
N ASP A 454 -26.59 4.89 -12.29
CA ASP A 454 -26.99 6.17 -12.91
C ASP A 454 -26.13 6.50 -14.14
N GLY A 455 -25.17 5.65 -14.49
CA GLY A 455 -24.25 5.82 -15.62
C GLY A 455 -23.15 6.84 -15.37
N GLN A 456 -22.95 7.32 -14.12
CA GLN A 456 -21.93 8.31 -13.77
C GLN A 456 -20.82 7.70 -12.93
N VAL A 457 -19.64 7.61 -13.49
CA VAL A 457 -18.46 7.12 -12.76
C VAL A 457 -17.90 8.24 -11.88
N THR A 458 -17.81 7.99 -10.58
CA THR A 458 -17.17 8.91 -9.65
C THR A 458 -15.65 8.78 -9.78
N LYS A 459 -14.98 9.87 -10.20
CA LYS A 459 -13.51 9.91 -10.25
C LYS A 459 -12.95 10.20 -8.87
N LEU A 460 -11.95 9.40 -8.47
CA LEU A 460 -11.23 9.55 -7.21
C LEU A 460 -9.74 9.84 -7.48
N ASP A 461 -9.09 10.45 -6.51
CA ASP A 461 -7.63 10.55 -6.47
C ASP A 461 -6.99 9.29 -5.86
N GLU A 462 -5.67 9.25 -5.74
CA GLU A 462 -4.91 8.15 -5.18
C GLU A 462 -5.19 7.87 -3.70
N PHE A 463 -5.78 8.82 -2.98
CA PHE A 463 -6.18 8.69 -1.58
C PHE A 463 -7.66 8.29 -1.41
N GLY A 464 -8.39 8.16 -2.52
CA GLY A 464 -9.81 7.82 -2.53
C GLY A 464 -10.73 9.02 -2.28
N ASP A 465 -10.23 10.24 -2.29
CA ASP A 465 -11.05 11.45 -2.23
C ASP A 465 -11.65 11.74 -3.61
N VAL A 466 -12.89 12.27 -3.62
CA VAL A 466 -13.54 12.62 -4.87
C VAL A 466 -12.73 13.68 -5.58
N LYS A 467 -12.26 13.32 -6.78
CA LYS A 467 -11.54 14.25 -7.64
C LYS A 467 -12.56 15.20 -8.24
N SER A 468 -12.51 16.47 -7.84
CA SER A 468 -13.32 17.49 -8.49
C SER A 468 -12.95 17.55 -9.98
N ASP A 469 -13.94 17.63 -10.86
CA ASP A 469 -13.69 17.88 -12.27
C ASP A 469 -12.78 19.11 -12.41
N LYS A 470 -11.87 19.06 -13.39
CA LYS A 470 -10.97 20.19 -13.66
C LYS A 470 -11.81 21.45 -13.80
N ILE A 471 -11.58 22.41 -12.92
CA ILE A 471 -12.19 23.73 -13.07
C ILE A 471 -11.61 24.34 -14.33
N ALA A 472 -12.46 24.87 -15.21
CA ALA A 472 -11.99 25.56 -16.39
C ALA A 472 -10.99 26.66 -15.99
N SER A 473 -9.87 26.76 -16.70
CA SER A 473 -8.89 27.80 -16.44
C SER A 473 -9.50 29.20 -16.67
N ASP A 474 -9.24 30.09 -15.74
CA ASP A 474 -9.56 31.53 -15.86
C ASP A 474 -8.50 32.28 -16.68
N LEU A 475 -7.44 31.61 -17.15
CA LEU A 475 -6.37 32.14 -17.96
C LEU A 475 -6.25 31.39 -19.29
N THR A 476 -5.94 32.14 -20.34
CA THR A 476 -5.46 31.54 -21.60
C THR A 476 -4.04 31.00 -21.41
N ILE A 477 -3.59 30.14 -22.32
CA ILE A 477 -2.20 29.63 -22.26
C ILE A 477 -1.16 30.75 -22.29
N ASN A 478 -1.37 31.78 -23.17
CA ASN A 478 -0.46 32.91 -23.27
C ASN A 478 -0.44 33.75 -21.99
N ASP A 479 -1.60 33.98 -21.38
CA ASP A 479 -1.69 34.72 -20.12
C ASP A 479 -0.96 33.98 -19.00
N LEU A 480 -1.15 32.67 -18.91
CA LEU A 480 -0.47 31.83 -17.92
C LEU A 480 1.04 31.83 -18.12
N LEU A 481 1.54 31.56 -19.32
CA LEU A 481 2.98 31.58 -19.63
C LEU A 481 3.61 32.94 -19.38
N THR A 482 2.86 34.01 -19.64
CA THR A 482 3.28 35.39 -19.30
C THR A 482 3.44 35.54 -17.79
N LYS A 483 2.46 35.13 -17.00
CA LYS A 483 2.52 35.20 -15.53
C LYS A 483 3.65 34.34 -14.96
N VAL A 484 3.83 33.14 -15.48
CA VAL A 484 4.95 32.26 -15.12
C VAL A 484 6.29 32.92 -15.39
N THR A 485 6.48 33.51 -16.58
CA THR A 485 7.72 34.19 -16.96
C THR A 485 8.01 35.39 -16.07
N LEU A 486 6.97 36.19 -15.77
CA LEU A 486 7.10 37.36 -14.90
C LEU A 486 7.43 36.93 -13.46
N SER A 487 6.82 35.87 -12.97
CA SER A 487 7.10 35.33 -11.65
C SER A 487 8.53 34.82 -11.56
N LEU A 488 8.99 34.00 -12.51
CA LEU A 488 10.35 33.47 -12.54
C LEU A 488 11.42 34.57 -12.63
N THR A 489 11.15 35.67 -13.31
CA THR A 489 12.10 36.80 -13.48
C THR A 489 11.88 37.93 -12.51
N GLN A 490 10.81 37.88 -11.70
CA GLN A 490 10.36 38.98 -10.84
C GLN A 490 10.27 40.32 -11.59
N ALA A 491 9.96 40.27 -12.89
CA ALA A 491 9.92 41.40 -13.77
C ALA A 491 8.50 42.01 -13.89
N SER A 492 8.41 43.32 -14.15
CA SER A 492 7.15 44.01 -14.30
C SER A 492 6.56 43.90 -15.73
N SER A 493 7.32 43.38 -16.71
CA SER A 493 6.88 43.19 -18.08
C SER A 493 7.67 42.12 -18.82
N LEU A 494 7.10 41.50 -19.86
CA LEU A 494 7.79 40.52 -20.72
C LEU A 494 9.08 41.11 -21.35
N LYS A 495 9.06 42.39 -21.73
CA LYS A 495 10.27 43.06 -22.24
C LYS A 495 11.39 43.09 -21.20
N ALA A 496 11.08 43.37 -19.95
CA ALA A 496 12.04 43.37 -18.86
C ALA A 496 12.51 41.92 -18.56
N ALA A 497 11.61 40.95 -18.55
CA ALA A 497 11.91 39.54 -18.38
C ALA A 497 12.88 39.03 -19.47
N THR A 498 12.57 39.29 -20.75
CA THR A 498 13.42 38.93 -21.89
C THR A 498 14.82 39.59 -21.78
N LYS A 499 14.90 40.85 -21.33
CA LYS A 499 16.19 41.52 -21.10
C LYS A 499 16.99 40.87 -19.98
N THR A 500 16.33 40.37 -18.93
CA THR A 500 17.01 39.64 -17.84
C THR A 500 17.56 38.29 -18.35
N VAL A 501 16.72 37.49 -19.00
CA VAL A 501 17.09 36.17 -19.53
C VAL A 501 18.17 36.30 -20.62
N SER A 502 18.14 37.31 -21.49
CA SER A 502 19.10 37.52 -22.57
C SER A 502 20.53 37.79 -22.11
N LYS A 503 20.73 38.13 -20.84
CA LYS A 503 22.07 38.30 -20.24
C LYS A 503 22.74 36.95 -19.89
N ILE A 504 21.96 35.87 -19.80
CA ILE A 504 22.45 34.54 -19.49
C ILE A 504 22.79 33.84 -20.83
N LYS A 505 24.05 33.68 -21.13
CA LYS A 505 24.55 33.05 -22.37
C LYS A 505 24.88 31.61 -22.22
N SER A 506 25.34 31.24 -21.03
CA SER A 506 25.60 29.86 -20.62
C SER A 506 25.32 29.67 -19.13
N MET A 507 25.08 28.43 -18.74
CA MET A 507 24.85 28.07 -17.35
C MET A 507 25.39 26.68 -17.12
N VAL A 508 26.10 26.51 -16.01
CA VAL A 508 26.57 25.22 -15.49
C VAL A 508 25.99 25.04 -14.10
N GLN A 509 25.24 23.99 -13.91
CA GLN A 509 24.62 23.64 -12.62
C GLN A 509 25.23 22.35 -12.08
N LYS A 510 25.61 22.36 -10.81
CA LYS A 510 26.10 21.19 -10.10
C LYS A 510 25.11 20.82 -9.00
N SER A 511 24.76 19.54 -8.94
CA SER A 511 23.77 19.03 -8.01
C SER A 511 24.25 17.73 -7.35
N THR A 512 23.83 17.53 -6.10
CA THR A 512 23.95 16.26 -5.38
C THR A 512 22.61 15.51 -5.43
N LEU A 513 22.65 14.22 -5.80
CA LEU A 513 21.50 13.33 -5.85
C LEU A 513 21.61 12.28 -4.75
N LYS A 514 20.55 12.08 -4.00
CA LYS A 514 20.44 11.05 -2.96
C LYS A 514 19.20 10.19 -3.18
N SER A 515 19.33 8.90 -2.93
CA SER A 515 18.23 7.94 -2.93
C SER A 515 18.40 6.99 -1.76
N ASP A 516 17.28 6.50 -1.22
CA ASP A 516 17.27 5.45 -0.21
C ASP A 516 17.73 4.07 -0.75
N LYS A 517 17.67 3.90 -2.07
CA LYS A 517 18.10 2.66 -2.75
C LYS A 517 19.57 2.68 -3.19
N ILE A 518 20.23 3.83 -3.13
CA ILE A 518 21.63 4.00 -3.49
C ILE A 518 22.38 4.46 -2.25
N PRO A 519 23.30 3.66 -1.69
CA PRO A 519 23.90 3.91 -0.38
C PRO A 519 24.92 5.08 -0.36
N PHE A 520 25.13 5.74 -1.50
CA PHE A 520 26.07 6.85 -1.65
C PHE A 520 25.46 7.94 -2.54
N PRO A 521 25.82 9.22 -2.33
CA PRO A 521 25.34 10.30 -3.18
C PRO A 521 25.99 10.23 -4.58
N LEU A 522 25.18 10.59 -5.59
CA LEU A 522 25.64 10.82 -6.96
C LEU A 522 25.84 12.32 -7.15
N SER A 523 26.76 12.71 -8.05
CA SER A 523 26.87 14.09 -8.51
C SER A 523 26.31 14.23 -9.92
N SER A 524 25.66 15.36 -10.21
CA SER A 524 25.20 15.71 -11.56
C SER A 524 25.77 17.07 -11.95
N THR A 525 26.13 17.20 -13.22
CA THR A 525 26.48 18.49 -13.83
C THR A 525 25.67 18.67 -15.10
N SER A 526 24.88 19.75 -15.14
CA SER A 526 24.07 20.11 -16.29
C SER A 526 24.61 21.39 -16.94
N TYR A 527 24.61 21.41 -18.27
CA TYR A 527 25.13 22.48 -19.08
C TYR A 527 24.03 23.01 -20.01
N PHE A 528 23.99 24.34 -20.13
CA PHE A 528 23.08 25.04 -21.04
C PHE A 528 23.81 26.14 -21.77
N THR A 529 23.51 26.35 -23.05
CA THR A 529 23.98 27.50 -23.81
C THR A 529 22.87 28.10 -24.67
N THR A 530 22.94 29.40 -24.95
CA THR A 530 22.01 30.07 -25.89
C THR A 530 22.19 29.64 -27.35
N LYS A 531 23.19 28.85 -27.67
CA LYS A 531 23.39 28.19 -28.97
C LYS A 531 22.57 26.90 -29.12
N GLY A 532 21.77 26.56 -28.12
CA GLY A 532 20.90 25.40 -28.14
C GLY A 532 21.51 24.14 -27.57
N ILE A 533 22.78 24.19 -27.11
CA ILE A 533 23.42 23.01 -26.49
C ILE A 533 22.82 22.79 -25.11
N GLN A 534 22.43 21.55 -24.86
CA GLN A 534 22.04 21.02 -23.56
C GLN A 534 22.85 19.75 -23.34
N ALA A 535 23.47 19.63 -22.17
CA ALA A 535 24.19 18.45 -21.81
C ALA A 535 24.07 18.21 -20.31
N ASP A 536 23.96 16.98 -19.91
CA ASP A 536 24.01 16.58 -18.52
C ASP A 536 24.84 15.30 -18.35
N LYS A 537 25.48 15.17 -17.21
CA LYS A 537 26.16 13.96 -16.78
C LYS A 537 25.88 13.69 -15.32
N MET A 538 25.76 12.42 -15.02
CA MET A 538 25.66 11.89 -13.67
C MET A 538 26.89 11.04 -13.38
N GLU A 539 27.54 11.32 -12.26
CA GLU A 539 28.83 10.73 -11.91
C GLU A 539 28.74 10.05 -10.53
N PHE A 540 29.46 8.95 -10.42
CA PHE A 540 29.72 8.24 -9.19
C PHE A 540 31.22 8.04 -9.02
N ASN A 541 31.81 8.57 -7.95
CA ASN A 541 33.27 8.50 -7.68
C ASN A 541 34.13 8.87 -8.89
N GLY A 542 33.70 9.90 -9.65
CA GLY A 542 34.43 10.37 -10.84
C GLY A 542 34.20 9.53 -12.10
N MET A 543 33.36 8.49 -12.05
CA MET A 543 33.00 7.71 -13.22
C MET A 543 31.63 8.17 -13.72
N ILE A 544 31.50 8.40 -15.04
CA ILE A 544 30.21 8.77 -15.66
C ILE A 544 29.32 7.55 -15.72
N ALA A 545 28.27 7.54 -14.92
CA ALA A 545 27.23 6.52 -14.91
C ALA A 545 26.21 6.71 -16.03
N GLN A 546 25.88 7.97 -16.31
CA GLN A 546 24.92 8.37 -17.35
C GLN A 546 25.31 9.74 -17.88
N LYS A 547 25.12 9.99 -19.19
CA LYS A 547 25.22 11.31 -19.80
C LYS A 547 24.24 11.45 -20.96
N GLN A 548 23.83 12.68 -21.19
CA GLN A 548 23.00 13.07 -22.32
C GLN A 548 23.58 14.32 -22.97
N TYR A 549 23.52 14.40 -24.28
CA TYR A 549 24.01 15.52 -25.05
C TYR A 549 23.05 15.86 -26.19
N PHE A 550 22.76 17.14 -26.36
CA PHE A 550 21.93 17.67 -27.44
C PHE A 550 22.61 18.93 -28.00
N ASP A 551 22.82 18.99 -29.31
CA ASP A 551 23.53 20.10 -29.99
C ASP A 551 22.61 21.20 -30.50
N GLY A 552 21.29 21.10 -30.25
CA GLY A 552 20.25 21.96 -30.79
C GLY A 552 19.52 21.40 -32.02
N LYS A 553 19.94 20.23 -32.53
CA LYS A 553 19.33 19.55 -33.69
C LYS A 553 19.23 18.06 -33.49
N SER A 554 20.23 17.44 -32.93
CA SER A 554 20.37 16.01 -32.65
C SER A 554 21.06 15.79 -31.33
N GLY A 555 20.99 14.58 -30.82
CA GLY A 555 21.65 14.25 -29.57
C GLY A 555 21.72 12.77 -29.32
N TYR A 556 22.33 12.41 -28.19
CA TYR A 556 22.41 11.04 -27.72
C TYR A 556 22.30 10.97 -26.21
N SER A 557 21.93 9.80 -25.72
CA SER A 557 22.05 9.39 -24.32
C SER A 557 23.10 8.27 -24.21
N PHE A 558 23.78 8.21 -23.08
CA PHE A 558 24.70 7.14 -22.72
C PHE A 558 24.39 6.68 -21.30
N ASN A 559 24.32 5.38 -21.13
CA ASN A 559 24.24 4.75 -19.83
C ASN A 559 25.28 3.65 -19.74
N MET A 560 25.99 3.54 -18.62
CA MET A 560 27.10 2.60 -18.45
C MET A 560 26.71 1.13 -18.66
N GLN A 561 25.42 0.78 -18.43
CA GLN A 561 24.92 -0.59 -18.62
C GLN A 561 24.46 -0.89 -20.05
N THR A 562 23.86 0.09 -20.73
CA THR A 562 23.22 -0.12 -22.04
C THR A 562 23.98 0.53 -23.21
N GLY A 563 25.02 1.32 -22.92
CA GLY A 563 25.84 1.99 -23.93
C GLY A 563 25.22 3.28 -24.46
N LYS A 564 25.71 3.73 -25.63
CA LYS A 564 25.26 4.95 -26.32
C LYS A 564 24.04 4.64 -27.19
N LYS A 565 23.02 5.53 -27.12
CA LYS A 565 21.82 5.49 -27.95
C LYS A 565 21.57 6.89 -28.50
N GLU A 566 21.34 7.03 -29.80
CA GLU A 566 20.95 8.29 -30.43
C GLU A 566 19.51 8.66 -30.03
N MET A 567 19.22 9.94 -29.89
CA MET A 567 17.89 10.45 -29.58
C MET A 567 16.91 10.15 -30.70
N THR A 568 15.71 9.72 -30.31
CA THR A 568 14.58 9.60 -31.24
C THR A 568 14.05 10.98 -31.64
N SER A 569 13.21 11.05 -32.68
CA SER A 569 12.55 12.30 -33.12
C SER A 569 11.79 12.99 -31.99
N GLU A 570 11.17 12.19 -31.13
CA GLU A 570 10.38 12.64 -29.98
C GLU A 570 11.26 13.18 -28.85
N GLU A 571 12.38 12.50 -28.55
CA GLU A 571 13.35 12.98 -27.57
C GLU A 571 13.97 14.30 -28.02
N VAL A 572 14.26 14.45 -29.32
CA VAL A 572 14.68 15.71 -29.92
C VAL A 572 13.62 16.79 -29.77
N ALA A 573 12.36 16.46 -30.00
CA ALA A 573 11.24 17.41 -29.86
C ALA A 573 11.09 17.91 -28.41
N ILE A 574 11.23 17.01 -27.44
CA ILE A 574 11.21 17.35 -26.00
C ILE A 574 12.41 18.26 -25.66
N ALA A 575 13.62 17.92 -26.12
CA ALA A 575 14.82 18.71 -25.89
C ALA A 575 14.68 20.13 -26.48
N LEU A 576 14.10 20.26 -27.69
CA LEU A 576 13.81 21.56 -28.31
C LEU A 576 12.80 22.38 -27.50
N MET A 577 11.80 21.74 -26.93
CA MET A 577 10.82 22.41 -26.08
C MET A 577 11.39 22.90 -24.76
N GLU A 578 12.25 22.09 -24.14
CA GLU A 578 12.89 22.41 -22.87
C GLU A 578 14.09 23.37 -23.04
N GLN A 579 14.34 23.87 -24.24
CA GLN A 579 15.45 24.81 -24.49
C GLN A 579 15.24 26.16 -23.80
N GLY A 580 16.32 26.71 -23.29
CA GLY A 580 16.37 28.04 -22.70
C GLY A 580 16.38 28.03 -21.18
N VAL A 581 16.71 29.19 -20.62
CA VAL A 581 16.72 29.40 -19.15
C VAL A 581 15.31 29.34 -18.60
N ILE A 582 14.35 29.82 -19.38
CA ILE A 582 12.90 29.77 -19.12
C ILE A 582 12.24 29.27 -20.40
N PRO A 583 11.99 27.94 -20.50
CA PRO A 583 11.32 27.36 -21.68
C PRO A 583 9.98 28.01 -22.00
N GLU A 584 9.21 28.37 -20.99
CA GLU A 584 7.90 29.01 -21.10
C GLU A 584 7.94 30.33 -21.86
N LEU A 585 9.02 31.09 -21.76
CA LEU A 585 9.21 32.32 -22.54
C LEU A 585 9.35 32.02 -24.05
N ASN A 586 9.98 30.91 -24.40
CA ASN A 586 10.11 30.47 -25.78
C ASN A 586 8.75 30.00 -26.32
N TRP A 587 7.93 29.31 -25.48
CA TRP A 587 6.61 28.83 -25.90
C TRP A 587 5.64 29.96 -26.26
N ILE A 588 5.77 31.15 -25.66
CA ILE A 588 4.98 32.32 -26.01
C ILE A 588 5.26 32.75 -27.46
N ASN A 589 6.52 32.61 -27.93
CA ASN A 589 7.00 33.17 -29.18
C ASN A 589 7.10 32.16 -30.34
N THR A 590 7.01 30.87 -30.05
CA THR A 590 7.15 29.81 -31.06
C THR A 590 5.80 29.16 -31.36
N VAL A 591 5.38 29.26 -32.63
CA VAL A 591 4.33 28.39 -33.19
C VAL A 591 4.99 27.04 -33.45
N SER A 592 5.17 26.24 -32.40
CA SER A 592 5.71 24.89 -32.54
C SER A 592 4.61 23.89 -32.95
N ASN A 593 5.03 22.77 -33.55
CA ASN A 593 4.12 21.67 -33.85
C ASN A 593 3.52 21.04 -32.57
N TYR A 594 4.11 21.31 -31.41
CA TYR A 594 3.67 20.86 -30.10
C TYR A 594 3.11 22.07 -29.33
N LYS A 595 1.78 22.23 -29.36
CA LYS A 595 1.12 23.38 -28.72
C LYS A 595 0.86 23.04 -27.24
N PRO A 596 1.41 23.86 -26.31
CA PRO A 596 0.98 23.77 -24.91
C PRO A 596 -0.49 24.24 -24.82
N GLU A 597 -1.26 23.50 -24.03
CA GLU A 597 -2.68 23.78 -23.78
C GLU A 597 -2.93 23.82 -22.27
N VAL A 598 -3.56 24.89 -21.77
CA VAL A 598 -4.03 24.89 -20.39
C VAL A 598 -5.35 24.13 -20.32
N ILE A 599 -5.30 22.96 -19.71
CA ILE A 599 -6.44 22.02 -19.66
C ILE A 599 -7.35 22.24 -18.44
N GLY A 600 -6.99 23.15 -17.54
CA GLY A 600 -7.81 23.53 -16.39
C GLY A 600 -7.00 23.80 -15.14
N ILE A 601 -7.72 23.91 -14.03
CA ILE A 601 -7.18 24.03 -12.68
C ILE A 601 -7.48 22.72 -11.96
N GLU A 602 -6.44 22.07 -11.43
CA GLU A 602 -6.55 20.90 -10.58
C GLU A 602 -6.12 21.25 -9.15
N SER A 603 -6.81 20.71 -8.16
CA SER A 603 -6.39 20.84 -6.76
C SER A 603 -5.74 19.53 -6.28
N GLU A 604 -4.51 19.63 -5.78
CA GLU A 604 -3.82 18.53 -5.09
C GLU A 604 -3.49 18.96 -3.65
N ASN A 605 -3.87 18.15 -2.68
CA ASN A 605 -3.66 18.45 -1.25
C ASN A 605 -4.23 19.84 -0.83
N GLY A 606 -5.33 20.27 -1.47
CA GLY A 606 -5.95 21.56 -1.22
C GLY A 606 -5.24 22.75 -1.87
N MET A 607 -4.15 22.53 -2.61
CA MET A 607 -3.44 23.58 -3.38
C MET A 607 -3.89 23.54 -4.84
N PRO A 608 -4.38 24.66 -5.40
CA PRO A 608 -4.82 24.74 -6.79
C PRO A 608 -3.64 24.99 -7.74
N TYR A 609 -3.60 24.23 -8.84
CA TYR A 609 -2.57 24.34 -9.89
C TYR A 609 -3.21 24.55 -11.25
N TYR A 610 -2.68 25.46 -12.06
CA TYR A 610 -2.92 25.46 -13.51
C TYR A 610 -2.20 24.27 -14.13
N VAL A 611 -2.90 23.48 -14.93
CA VAL A 611 -2.32 22.32 -15.61
C VAL A 611 -2.17 22.60 -17.10
N VAL A 612 -0.92 22.56 -17.56
CA VAL A 612 -0.56 22.70 -18.97
C VAL A 612 -0.20 21.35 -19.54
N LYS A 613 -0.92 20.92 -20.56
CA LYS A 613 -0.68 19.68 -21.30
C LYS A 613 0.08 19.97 -22.58
N ILE A 614 1.02 19.08 -22.92
CA ILE A 614 1.73 19.05 -24.19
C ILE A 614 1.73 17.62 -24.69
N ALA A 615 1.17 17.41 -25.91
CA ALA A 615 1.06 16.09 -26.49
C ALA A 615 2.11 15.87 -27.59
N PHE A 616 2.77 14.70 -27.53
CA PHE A 616 3.75 14.24 -28.52
C PHE A 616 3.18 13.10 -29.38
N GLY A 617 1.88 13.15 -29.69
CA GLY A 617 1.20 12.11 -30.46
C GLY A 617 1.19 10.76 -29.77
N ALA A 618 1.55 9.69 -30.48
CA ALA A 618 1.62 8.34 -29.93
C ALA A 618 2.76 8.15 -28.91
N SER A 619 3.74 9.01 -28.90
CA SER A 619 4.94 8.91 -28.05
C SER A 619 4.68 9.34 -26.61
N GLY A 620 3.57 10.05 -26.35
CA GLY A 620 3.19 10.38 -24.97
C GLY A 620 2.75 11.81 -24.74
N GLU A 621 2.71 12.20 -23.49
CA GLU A 621 2.21 13.49 -23.03
C GLU A 621 3.03 14.00 -21.85
N VAL A 622 3.17 15.32 -21.75
CA VAL A 622 3.81 16.00 -20.63
C VAL A 622 2.81 16.97 -20.00
N TYR A 623 2.71 16.94 -18.68
CA TYR A 623 1.85 17.82 -17.90
C TYR A 623 2.70 18.67 -16.97
N HIS A 624 2.56 20.00 -17.04
CA HIS A 624 3.20 20.93 -16.12
C HIS A 624 2.16 21.54 -15.19
N TYR A 625 2.42 21.51 -13.91
CA TYR A 625 1.58 22.04 -12.85
C TYR A 625 2.19 23.32 -12.31
N TYR A 626 1.48 24.44 -12.44
CA TYR A 626 1.90 25.75 -11.96
C TYR A 626 1.01 26.18 -10.80
N ASP A 627 1.62 26.48 -9.66
CA ASP A 627 0.89 26.96 -8.47
C ASP A 627 0.07 28.21 -8.79
N LYS A 628 -1.22 28.20 -8.45
CA LYS A 628 -2.16 29.28 -8.84
C LYS A 628 -1.82 30.62 -8.18
N SER A 629 -1.16 30.63 -7.03
CA SER A 629 -0.83 31.84 -6.28
C SER A 629 0.51 32.44 -6.71
N THR A 630 1.51 31.60 -6.93
CA THR A 630 2.89 32.01 -7.24
C THR A 630 3.24 31.95 -8.71
N TYR A 631 2.49 31.19 -9.51
CA TYR A 631 2.78 30.85 -10.92
C TYR A 631 4.11 30.11 -11.10
N LEU A 632 4.72 29.59 -10.05
CA LEU A 632 5.92 28.77 -10.14
C LEU A 632 5.53 27.34 -10.50
N LYS A 633 6.39 26.66 -11.25
CA LYS A 633 6.22 25.25 -11.60
C LYS A 633 6.41 24.39 -10.34
N ALA A 634 5.37 23.71 -9.92
CA ALA A 634 5.44 22.82 -8.75
C ALA A 634 5.76 21.38 -9.14
N LYS A 635 5.25 20.95 -10.32
CA LYS A 635 5.38 19.56 -10.75
C LYS A 635 5.38 19.42 -12.26
N THR A 636 6.09 18.42 -12.78
CA THR A 636 5.98 17.91 -14.15
C THR A 636 5.69 16.44 -14.12
N VAL A 637 4.71 15.97 -14.88
CA VAL A 637 4.43 14.55 -15.10
C VAL A 637 4.67 14.25 -16.57
N LYS A 638 5.62 13.35 -16.86
CA LYS A 638 5.92 12.85 -18.21
C LYS A 638 5.35 11.45 -18.33
N VAL A 639 4.43 11.23 -19.26
CA VAL A 639 3.90 9.90 -19.61
C VAL A 639 4.40 9.60 -21.01
N MET A 640 5.37 8.69 -21.12
CA MET A 640 6.04 8.37 -22.37
C MET A 640 5.80 6.92 -22.75
N ASN A 641 5.49 6.69 -24.03
CA ASN A 641 5.28 5.37 -24.59
C ASN A 641 6.49 5.00 -25.46
N GLN A 642 7.14 3.89 -25.15
CA GLN A 642 8.27 3.38 -25.90
C GLN A 642 8.14 1.86 -26.04
N ASP A 643 8.24 1.35 -27.26
CA ASP A 643 8.21 -0.10 -27.58
C ASP A 643 6.95 -0.83 -27.03
N GLY A 644 5.81 -0.12 -26.95
CA GLY A 644 4.55 -0.66 -26.44
C GLY A 644 4.44 -0.63 -24.90
N GLU A 645 5.46 -0.16 -24.20
CA GLU A 645 5.42 0.07 -22.76
C GLU A 645 5.25 1.56 -22.45
N SER A 646 4.47 1.86 -21.42
CA SER A 646 4.25 3.24 -20.94
C SER A 646 5.01 3.44 -19.64
N SER A 647 5.79 4.50 -19.57
CA SER A 647 6.52 4.91 -18.37
C SER A 647 6.02 6.27 -17.88
N THR A 648 5.90 6.42 -16.57
CA THR A 648 5.56 7.69 -15.95
C THR A 648 6.72 8.18 -15.10
N THR A 649 7.14 9.42 -15.36
CA THR A 649 8.14 10.13 -14.57
C THR A 649 7.48 11.33 -13.91
N VAL A 650 7.65 11.49 -12.61
CA VAL A 650 7.15 12.65 -11.86
C VAL A 650 8.34 13.44 -11.33
N ILE A 651 8.34 14.76 -11.60
CA ILE A 651 9.38 15.68 -11.16
C ILE A 651 8.70 16.77 -10.33
N GLU A 652 9.08 16.92 -9.07
CA GLU A 652 8.58 17.99 -8.19
C GLU A 652 9.66 19.03 -7.95
N TYR A 653 9.27 20.30 -7.92
CA TYR A 653 10.17 21.44 -7.80
C TYR A 653 9.87 22.25 -6.55
N ALA A 654 10.90 22.57 -5.76
CA ALA A 654 10.76 23.34 -4.53
C ALA A 654 11.98 24.23 -4.27
N ASP A 655 11.91 25.05 -3.21
CA ASP A 655 13.00 25.92 -2.74
C ASP A 655 13.55 26.84 -3.86
N TYR A 656 12.67 27.62 -4.48
CA TYR A 656 13.03 28.55 -5.54
C TYR A 656 13.86 29.71 -5.01
N LYS A 657 15.07 29.92 -5.57
CA LYS A 657 15.97 31.02 -5.22
C LYS A 657 16.43 31.75 -6.48
N ALA A 658 16.75 33.02 -6.31
CA ALA A 658 17.18 33.87 -7.43
C ALA A 658 18.63 33.59 -7.82
N VAL A 659 18.86 33.30 -9.09
CA VAL A 659 20.18 33.15 -9.72
C VAL A 659 20.22 34.12 -10.92
N ASN A 660 21.05 35.14 -10.86
CA ASN A 660 21.16 36.20 -11.88
C ASN A 660 19.82 36.79 -12.34
N GLY A 661 18.87 36.97 -11.38
CA GLY A 661 17.56 37.57 -11.63
C GLY A 661 16.53 36.61 -12.20
N VAL A 662 16.78 35.29 -12.13
CA VAL A 662 15.81 34.27 -12.48
C VAL A 662 15.65 33.31 -11.29
N LEU A 663 14.42 33.03 -10.85
CA LEU A 663 14.13 32.05 -9.82
C LEU A 663 14.33 30.63 -10.38
N MET A 664 15.14 29.84 -9.69
CA MET A 664 15.43 28.45 -10.03
C MET A 664 15.17 27.53 -8.84
N PRO A 665 14.62 26.31 -9.05
CA PRO A 665 14.40 25.34 -7.97
C PRO A 665 15.76 24.84 -7.44
N HIS A 666 15.95 24.86 -6.13
CA HIS A 666 17.13 24.33 -5.46
C HIS A 666 16.90 22.94 -4.88
N LYS A 667 15.65 22.50 -4.85
CA LYS A 667 15.27 21.13 -4.53
C LYS A 667 14.40 20.58 -5.66
N THR A 668 14.72 19.39 -6.11
CA THR A 668 13.93 18.64 -7.08
C THR A 668 13.82 17.19 -6.60
N ILE A 669 12.61 16.63 -6.67
CA ILE A 669 12.37 15.21 -6.41
C ILE A 669 12.01 14.57 -7.74
N LEU A 670 12.78 13.59 -8.15
CA LEU A 670 12.58 12.84 -9.39
C LEU A 670 12.14 11.41 -9.04
N ASN A 671 10.92 11.05 -9.44
CA ASN A 671 10.36 9.71 -9.27
C ASN A 671 10.32 9.01 -10.64
N VAL A 672 11.05 7.89 -10.75
CA VAL A 672 11.09 7.04 -11.95
C VAL A 672 10.84 5.60 -11.54
N GLY A 673 9.64 5.09 -11.85
CA GLY A 673 9.22 3.77 -11.36
C GLY A 673 9.33 3.69 -9.84
N PRO A 674 10.01 2.66 -9.28
CA PRO A 674 10.13 2.49 -7.84
C PRO A 674 11.29 3.28 -7.21
N MET A 675 11.98 4.13 -7.98
CA MET A 675 13.15 4.89 -7.51
C MET A 675 12.81 6.36 -7.33
N THR A 676 13.15 6.90 -6.16
CA THR A 676 13.08 8.33 -5.86
C THR A 676 14.50 8.89 -5.72
N LEU A 677 14.77 9.98 -6.43
CA LEU A 677 15.99 10.75 -6.35
C LEU A 677 15.70 12.14 -5.80
N ASN A 678 16.29 12.46 -4.66
CA ASN A 678 16.29 13.81 -4.08
C ASN A 678 17.51 14.57 -4.62
N ILE A 679 17.25 15.61 -5.39
CA ILE A 679 18.26 16.41 -6.08
C ILE A 679 18.35 17.78 -5.39
N SER A 680 19.54 18.12 -4.92
CA SER A 680 19.86 19.42 -4.36
C SER A 680 20.78 20.17 -5.28
N LEU A 681 20.41 21.37 -5.70
CA LEU A 681 21.25 22.26 -6.50
C LEU A 681 22.30 22.92 -5.58
N ASP A 682 23.55 22.54 -5.75
CA ASP A 682 24.65 22.99 -4.89
C ASP A 682 25.29 24.29 -5.39
N ALA A 683 25.45 24.44 -6.72
CA ALA A 683 26.07 25.60 -7.33
C ALA A 683 25.54 25.86 -8.76
N THR A 684 25.45 27.13 -9.11
CA THR A 684 25.15 27.59 -10.48
C THR A 684 26.18 28.63 -10.92
N GLU A 685 26.90 28.36 -12.01
CA GLU A 685 27.79 29.29 -12.67
C GLU A 685 27.12 29.83 -13.94
N VAL A 686 26.98 31.15 -14.03
CA VAL A 686 26.34 31.82 -15.17
C VAL A 686 27.40 32.54 -16.00
N ASN A 687 27.36 32.36 -17.33
CA ASN A 687 28.24 32.93 -18.31
C ASN A 687 29.74 32.47 -18.14
N GLY A 688 29.94 31.37 -17.40
CA GLY A 688 31.24 30.70 -17.29
C GLY A 688 31.59 29.86 -18.52
N ALA A 689 32.80 29.31 -18.52
CA ALA A 689 33.23 28.38 -19.56
C ALA A 689 32.44 27.06 -19.47
N VAL A 690 31.90 26.61 -20.61
CA VAL A 690 31.24 25.32 -20.73
C VAL A 690 32.22 24.29 -21.26
N ASP A 691 32.62 23.34 -20.41
CA ASP A 691 33.52 22.25 -20.81
C ASP A 691 32.69 21.02 -21.22
N LEU A 692 32.75 20.69 -22.51
CA LEU A 692 31.98 19.60 -23.12
C LEU A 692 32.82 18.38 -23.47
N LYS A 693 34.09 18.32 -23.04
CA LYS A 693 35.02 17.20 -23.38
C LYS A 693 34.49 15.82 -23.02
N ASP A 694 33.70 15.71 -21.93
CA ASP A 694 33.10 14.45 -21.52
C ASP A 694 31.97 13.96 -22.46
N PHE A 695 31.57 14.82 -23.43
CA PHE A 695 30.47 14.52 -24.36
C PHE A 695 30.94 14.33 -25.81
N GLU A 696 32.24 14.59 -26.09
CA GLU A 696 32.88 14.35 -27.39
C GLU A 696 33.06 12.87 -27.74
#